data_c97e16751b413ca636387c4adbaa4b35
#
_entry.id   c97e16751b413ca636387c4adbaa4b35
#
_cell.length_a   1.000
_cell.length_b   1.000
_cell.length_c   1.000
_cell.angle_alpha   90.00
_cell.angle_beta   90.00
_cell.angle_gamma   90.00
#
_symmetry.space_group_name_H-M   'P 1'
#
loop_
_entity.id
_entity.type
_entity.pdbx_description
1 polymer ?
#
loop_
_entity_poly.entity_id
_entity_poly.type
_entity_poly.pdbx_seq_one_letter_code
_entity_poly.pdbx_strand_id
1 'polypeptide(L)'
;MARNFPLERTRNIGIIAHIDAGKTTTTERILFYTGRTHKIGETHEGASQMDWMEQEKERGITITSAATTTTWKDHRINIIDTPGHVDFTVEVERSLRVLDGSVAVFCAKGGVEPQSENVWRQAETYKVPRIAFVNKMDILGANFYNVVEMMKDRLGSNAVPVQLPIGKEDTFQGIIDLVKMDAIIYEDDLGTVMDETEIPADMKEIAAEWREKLVEAVAETDEELMMKYLEGEEFTEEEIKAAIRKATIACEMNPVFCGTAYRNKGVQPVIDAVIDYLPAPTDIPAIKGVLPDGTEAERHASDEEPFSALAFKIMTDPFVGKLAFFRVYSGTLESGSYVLNATKNKRERIGRILQMHANTRQEITEVYAGDIAAAVGLKDTTTGDTLCDPNNAIILESMEFPEPVIDVAIEPKSKAAQEKMGTALQKLAEEDPTFRVRTDEETGQTIIGGMGELHLEIIVDRLLREFKVEANVGAPQVAYRETITKPVDVEYKYSKQSGGRGQYGHVKLRVTPQEPGAGYVFENKTVGGSVPKEYVGPTDMGIQGAMQAGVVAGYPVVDVAVELYDGSYHEVDSSEMAFKMAGSMAMKEALKKGDSVLLEPYFKVEVVTPEEYMGDVMGGINSKRGLIQGMEARAGAQVINAFVPLSEMFGYSTELRSTTQGRATYTMIFDHYEQVPAGVAKKIAEGR
;
A
#
# COMPACT_ATOMS: atom_id res chain seq x y z
N MET A 1 15.81 -23.87 19.63
CA MET A 1 15.47 -25.17 18.95
C MET A 1 15.80 -25.04 17.48
N ALA A 2 16.04 -26.11 16.73
CA ALA A 2 16.23 -26.02 15.30
C ALA A 2 14.89 -25.58 14.65
N ARG A 3 14.96 -24.70 13.64
CA ARG A 3 13.77 -24.29 12.88
C ARG A 3 13.12 -25.50 12.19
N ASN A 4 11.78 -25.47 12.09
CA ASN A 4 11.04 -26.60 11.51
C ASN A 4 11.19 -26.69 9.98
N PHE A 5 11.38 -25.55 9.31
CA PHE A 5 11.57 -25.46 7.86
C PHE A 5 12.84 -24.68 7.56
N PRO A 6 13.71 -25.16 6.68
CA PRO A 6 14.86 -24.40 6.20
C PRO A 6 14.43 -23.07 5.57
N LEU A 7 15.31 -22.08 5.61
CA LEU A 7 15.01 -20.74 5.10
C LEU A 7 14.70 -20.76 3.60
N GLU A 8 15.38 -21.60 2.84
CA GLU A 8 15.19 -21.83 1.40
C GLU A 8 13.79 -22.42 1.07
N ARG A 9 13.16 -23.08 2.03
CA ARG A 9 11.81 -23.66 1.92
C ARG A 9 10.73 -22.75 2.54
N THR A 10 11.04 -21.51 2.79
CA THR A 10 10.07 -20.49 3.24
C THR A 10 9.66 -19.61 2.07
N ARG A 11 8.37 -19.27 2.00
CA ARG A 11 7.81 -18.32 1.02
C ARG A 11 6.96 -17.29 1.76
N ASN A 12 7.23 -16.01 1.55
CA ASN A 12 6.44 -14.92 2.08
C ASN A 12 5.73 -14.23 0.93
N ILE A 13 4.45 -14.51 0.74
CA ILE A 13 3.71 -14.07 -0.44
C ILE A 13 2.52 -13.22 -0.09
N GLY A 14 2.18 -12.28 -0.97
CA GLY A 14 0.95 -11.54 -0.97
C GLY A 14 0.01 -12.01 -2.07
N ILE A 15 -1.28 -11.98 -1.78
CA ILE A 15 -2.30 -12.11 -2.82
C ILE A 15 -2.82 -10.72 -3.12
N ILE A 16 -2.55 -10.24 -4.34
CA ILE A 16 -2.93 -8.90 -4.81
C ILE A 16 -3.95 -9.00 -5.94
N ALA A 17 -4.94 -8.12 -5.95
CA ALA A 17 -5.99 -8.12 -6.96
C ALA A 17 -6.81 -6.83 -6.92
N HIS A 18 -7.53 -6.54 -8.01
CA HIS A 18 -8.64 -5.58 -7.96
C HIS A 18 -9.87 -6.15 -7.23
N ILE A 19 -10.85 -5.30 -6.94
CA ILE A 19 -12.11 -5.70 -6.33
C ILE A 19 -12.79 -6.76 -7.21
N ASP A 20 -13.39 -7.77 -6.59
CA ASP A 20 -14.11 -8.86 -7.27
C ASP A 20 -13.27 -9.73 -8.23
N ALA A 21 -11.95 -9.65 -8.28
CA ALA A 21 -11.13 -10.59 -9.05
C ALA A 21 -11.16 -12.02 -8.46
N GLY A 22 -11.62 -12.17 -7.23
CA GLY A 22 -11.67 -13.44 -6.51
C GLY A 22 -10.45 -13.71 -5.64
N LYS A 23 -9.82 -12.65 -5.13
CA LYS A 23 -8.65 -12.70 -4.24
C LYS A 23 -8.92 -13.58 -3.00
N THR A 24 -9.89 -13.20 -2.17
CA THR A 24 -10.22 -13.93 -0.94
C THR A 24 -10.65 -15.37 -1.23
N THR A 25 -11.42 -15.59 -2.31
CA THR A 25 -11.78 -16.95 -2.76
C THR A 25 -10.53 -17.78 -3.07
N THR A 26 -9.56 -17.20 -3.77
CA THR A 26 -8.29 -17.88 -4.09
C THR A 26 -7.51 -18.22 -2.81
N THR A 27 -7.41 -17.28 -1.86
CA THR A 27 -6.75 -17.49 -0.57
C THR A 27 -7.43 -18.60 0.24
N GLU A 28 -8.77 -18.58 0.32
CA GLU A 28 -9.54 -19.64 1.02
C GLU A 28 -9.33 -21.02 0.39
N ARG A 29 -9.24 -21.12 -0.95
CA ARG A 29 -8.93 -22.39 -1.64
C ARG A 29 -7.50 -22.86 -1.37
N ILE A 30 -6.52 -21.95 -1.31
CA ILE A 30 -5.15 -22.30 -0.91
C ILE A 30 -5.18 -22.89 0.51
N LEU A 31 -5.90 -22.27 1.45
CA LEU A 31 -6.01 -22.78 2.82
C LEU A 31 -6.71 -24.15 2.89
N PHE A 32 -7.72 -24.38 2.05
CA PHE A 32 -8.41 -25.66 1.96
C PHE A 32 -7.49 -26.77 1.45
N TYR A 33 -6.82 -26.58 0.31
CA TYR A 33 -5.94 -27.61 -0.26
C TYR A 33 -4.71 -27.90 0.59
N THR A 34 -4.24 -26.90 1.34
CA THR A 34 -3.13 -27.08 2.28
C THR A 34 -3.55 -27.66 3.64
N GLY A 35 -4.83 -28.04 3.79
CA GLY A 35 -5.35 -28.73 4.97
C GLY A 35 -5.51 -27.84 6.22
N ARG A 36 -5.45 -26.51 6.05
CA ARG A 36 -5.65 -25.57 7.17
C ARG A 36 -7.14 -25.39 7.51
N THR A 37 -8.02 -25.54 6.53
CA THR A 37 -9.46 -25.48 6.72
C THR A 37 -10.09 -26.79 6.27
N HIS A 38 -11.10 -27.26 7.00
CA HIS A 38 -11.83 -28.48 6.65
C HIS A 38 -13.11 -28.20 5.83
N LYS A 39 -13.47 -26.91 5.71
CA LYS A 39 -14.62 -26.45 4.91
C LYS A 39 -14.16 -25.35 3.98
N ILE A 40 -14.70 -25.34 2.81
CA ILE A 40 -14.52 -24.26 1.84
C ILE A 40 -15.32 -23.04 2.37
N GLY A 41 -14.62 -21.96 2.70
CA GLY A 41 -15.24 -20.68 3.06
C GLY A 41 -15.76 -19.95 1.82
N GLU A 42 -17.06 -19.65 1.77
CA GLU A 42 -17.64 -18.82 0.72
C GLU A 42 -17.71 -17.37 1.18
N THR A 43 -17.12 -16.46 0.40
CA THR A 43 -17.08 -15.02 0.72
C THR A 43 -18.48 -14.40 0.73
N HIS A 44 -19.34 -14.78 -0.22
CA HIS A 44 -20.72 -14.30 -0.32
C HIS A 44 -21.63 -14.76 0.83
N GLU A 45 -21.27 -15.81 1.53
CA GLU A 45 -22.02 -16.32 2.68
C GLU A 45 -21.45 -15.81 4.01
N GLY A 46 -20.39 -14.95 3.99
CA GLY A 46 -19.72 -14.46 5.18
C GLY A 46 -18.95 -15.55 5.96
N ALA A 47 -18.66 -16.68 5.29
CA ALA A 47 -17.98 -17.84 5.89
C ALA A 47 -16.47 -17.81 5.72
N SER A 48 -15.90 -16.76 5.09
CA SER A 48 -14.46 -16.57 4.90
C SER A 48 -13.75 -16.47 6.24
N GLN A 49 -12.61 -17.16 6.38
CA GLN A 49 -11.75 -17.10 7.56
C GLN A 49 -10.80 -15.90 7.52
N MET A 50 -10.43 -15.44 6.31
CA MET A 50 -9.52 -14.31 6.13
C MET A 50 -10.23 -12.97 6.38
N ASP A 51 -11.49 -12.83 5.97
CA ASP A 51 -12.31 -11.64 6.25
C ASP A 51 -12.93 -11.80 7.66
N TRP A 52 -12.22 -11.33 8.66
CA TRP A 52 -12.61 -11.52 10.08
C TRP A 52 -13.48 -10.40 10.63
N MET A 53 -13.43 -9.20 10.05
CA MET A 53 -14.27 -8.07 10.47
C MET A 53 -15.72 -8.24 9.99
N GLU A 54 -16.66 -7.79 10.81
CA GLU A 54 -18.08 -7.80 10.41
C GLU A 54 -18.33 -6.98 9.16
N GLN A 55 -17.66 -5.82 9.02
CA GLN A 55 -17.77 -4.95 7.86
C GLN A 55 -17.24 -5.62 6.58
N GLU A 56 -16.17 -6.40 6.66
CA GLU A 56 -15.65 -7.17 5.53
C GLU A 56 -16.68 -8.19 5.04
N LYS A 57 -17.31 -8.91 5.97
CA LYS A 57 -18.34 -9.91 5.67
C LYS A 57 -19.63 -9.30 5.12
N GLU A 58 -20.07 -8.17 5.69
CA GLU A 58 -21.28 -7.47 5.26
C GLU A 58 -21.11 -6.85 3.87
N ARG A 59 -19.93 -6.34 3.55
CA ARG A 59 -19.64 -5.64 2.29
C ARG A 59 -19.05 -6.54 1.21
N GLY A 60 -18.54 -7.72 1.59
CA GLY A 60 -17.87 -8.66 0.69
C GLY A 60 -16.51 -8.17 0.18
N ILE A 61 -15.85 -7.26 0.91
CA ILE A 61 -14.54 -6.70 0.55
C ILE A 61 -13.55 -6.87 1.70
N THR A 62 -12.29 -7.14 1.39
CA THR A 62 -11.20 -7.11 2.37
C THR A 62 -10.83 -5.66 2.66
N ILE A 63 -10.84 -5.28 3.93
CA ILE A 63 -10.52 -3.93 4.42
C ILE A 63 -9.11 -3.90 5.00
N THR A 64 -8.79 -4.88 5.84
CA THR A 64 -7.48 -4.99 6.48
C THR A 64 -6.73 -6.23 5.99
N SER A 65 -5.42 -6.10 5.82
CA SER A 65 -4.61 -7.27 5.47
C SER A 65 -4.64 -8.31 6.59
N ALA A 66 -4.81 -9.58 6.22
CA ALA A 66 -4.78 -10.71 7.13
C ALA A 66 -3.57 -11.60 6.81
N ALA A 67 -2.85 -12.02 7.86
CA ALA A 67 -1.70 -12.91 7.72
C ALA A 67 -2.06 -14.33 8.17
N THR A 68 -1.66 -15.30 7.39
CA THR A 68 -1.81 -16.73 7.72
C THR A 68 -0.60 -17.52 7.28
N THR A 69 -0.39 -18.67 7.93
CA THR A 69 0.71 -19.57 7.60
C THR A 69 0.18 -20.94 7.25
N THR A 70 0.68 -21.50 6.17
CA THR A 70 0.35 -22.86 5.74
C THR A 70 1.59 -23.62 5.28
N THR A 71 1.42 -24.89 4.94
CA THR A 71 2.50 -25.77 4.47
C THR A 71 2.05 -26.49 3.20
N TRP A 72 2.96 -26.60 2.22
CA TRP A 72 2.73 -27.32 0.99
C TRP A 72 4.03 -27.98 0.51
N LYS A 73 4.00 -29.28 0.20
CA LYS A 73 5.19 -30.03 -0.30
C LYS A 73 6.49 -29.69 0.46
N ASP A 74 6.47 -29.81 1.79
CA ASP A 74 7.60 -29.50 2.69
C ASP A 74 8.09 -28.04 2.66
N HIS A 75 7.29 -27.13 2.17
CA HIS A 75 7.52 -25.68 2.22
C HIS A 75 6.57 -25.02 3.21
N ARG A 76 7.06 -23.99 3.88
CA ARG A 76 6.26 -23.08 4.68
C ARG A 76 5.88 -21.87 3.83
N ILE A 77 4.60 -21.58 3.76
CA ILE A 77 4.08 -20.45 3.01
C ILE A 77 3.36 -19.51 3.97
N ASN A 78 3.90 -18.32 4.15
CA ASN A 78 3.23 -17.22 4.84
C ASN A 78 2.49 -16.40 3.78
N ILE A 79 1.19 -16.21 3.97
CA ILE A 79 0.32 -15.51 3.03
C ILE A 79 -0.21 -14.26 3.72
N ILE A 80 -0.06 -13.10 3.07
CA ILE A 80 -0.73 -11.87 3.45
C ILE A 80 -1.79 -11.59 2.38
N ASP A 81 -3.06 -11.66 2.80
CA ASP A 81 -4.19 -11.27 1.98
C ASP A 81 -4.37 -9.74 2.07
N THR A 82 -4.24 -9.03 0.95
CA THR A 82 -4.25 -7.57 0.91
C THR A 82 -5.61 -7.02 0.48
N PRO A 83 -6.03 -5.81 0.92
CA PRO A 83 -7.23 -5.18 0.39
C PRO A 83 -7.17 -4.96 -1.12
N GLY A 84 -8.32 -4.98 -1.78
CA GLY A 84 -8.45 -4.67 -3.21
C GLY A 84 -8.99 -3.26 -3.49
N HIS A 85 -9.44 -2.51 -2.47
CA HIS A 85 -10.06 -1.22 -2.63
C HIS A 85 -9.04 -0.07 -2.56
N VAL A 86 -9.22 0.95 -3.38
CA VAL A 86 -8.29 2.10 -3.51
C VAL A 86 -8.10 2.90 -2.22
N ASP A 87 -9.14 3.01 -1.39
CA ASP A 87 -9.07 3.72 -0.11
C ASP A 87 -8.11 3.04 0.89
N PHE A 88 -7.76 1.77 0.64
CA PHE A 88 -6.87 0.95 1.46
C PHE A 88 -5.53 0.62 0.77
N THR A 89 -5.13 1.42 -0.20
CA THR A 89 -3.86 1.24 -0.96
C THR A 89 -2.64 1.16 -0.04
N VAL A 90 -2.67 1.88 1.08
CA VAL A 90 -1.60 1.88 2.08
C VAL A 90 -1.46 0.53 2.79
N GLU A 91 -2.58 -0.20 3.01
CA GLU A 91 -2.52 -1.57 3.53
C GLU A 91 -1.81 -2.50 2.53
N VAL A 92 -2.04 -2.31 1.23
CA VAL A 92 -1.35 -3.05 0.16
C VAL A 92 0.14 -2.72 0.18
N GLU A 93 0.49 -1.45 0.24
CA GLU A 93 1.87 -0.96 0.25
C GLU A 93 2.67 -1.48 1.45
N ARG A 94 2.10 -1.40 2.65
CA ARG A 94 2.68 -1.98 3.87
C ARG A 94 2.96 -3.47 3.73
N SER A 95 2.02 -4.19 3.12
CA SER A 95 2.14 -5.63 2.89
C SER A 95 3.23 -5.93 1.86
N LEU A 96 3.23 -5.24 0.72
CA LEU A 96 4.23 -5.42 -0.34
C LEU A 96 5.67 -5.20 0.16
N ARG A 97 5.87 -4.25 1.09
CA ARG A 97 7.19 -3.94 1.66
C ARG A 97 7.82 -5.10 2.41
N VAL A 98 7.01 -6.00 2.95
CA VAL A 98 7.48 -7.14 3.76
C VAL A 98 7.34 -8.50 3.08
N LEU A 99 6.90 -8.51 1.83
CA LEU A 99 6.74 -9.71 1.02
C LEU A 99 7.97 -9.97 0.15
N ASP A 100 8.22 -11.24 -0.10
CA ASP A 100 9.27 -11.69 -1.03
C ASP A 100 8.75 -11.91 -2.44
N GLY A 101 7.45 -12.22 -2.56
CA GLY A 101 6.78 -12.41 -3.83
C GLY A 101 5.28 -12.20 -3.72
N SER A 102 4.58 -12.19 -4.85
CA SER A 102 3.13 -12.04 -4.87
C SER A 102 2.46 -12.85 -5.98
N VAL A 103 1.19 -13.16 -5.74
CA VAL A 103 0.28 -13.73 -6.73
C VAL A 103 -0.71 -12.64 -7.12
N ALA A 104 -0.64 -12.17 -8.35
CA ALA A 104 -1.55 -11.18 -8.91
C ALA A 104 -2.75 -11.88 -9.55
N VAL A 105 -3.94 -11.68 -8.98
CA VAL A 105 -5.17 -12.31 -9.46
C VAL A 105 -5.92 -11.35 -10.36
N PHE A 106 -6.19 -11.77 -11.59
CA PHE A 106 -6.93 -11.03 -12.61
C PHE A 106 -8.26 -11.74 -12.91
N CYS A 107 -9.31 -10.98 -13.21
CA CYS A 107 -10.56 -11.54 -13.68
C CYS A 107 -10.47 -11.84 -15.18
N ALA A 108 -10.81 -13.07 -15.60
CA ALA A 108 -10.76 -13.50 -17.01
C ALA A 108 -11.65 -12.66 -17.94
N LYS A 109 -12.67 -11.98 -17.41
CA LYS A 109 -13.57 -11.08 -18.15
C LYS A 109 -13.10 -9.64 -18.12
N GLY A 110 -12.78 -9.10 -16.93
CA GLY A 110 -12.39 -7.70 -16.74
C GLY A 110 -10.93 -7.42 -17.14
N GLY A 111 -10.07 -8.42 -17.00
CA GLY A 111 -8.64 -8.30 -17.28
C GLY A 111 -7.94 -7.33 -16.35
N VAL A 112 -7.17 -6.42 -16.92
CA VAL A 112 -6.47 -5.36 -16.18
C VAL A 112 -7.39 -4.16 -15.97
N GLU A 113 -7.72 -3.90 -14.73
CA GLU A 113 -8.51 -2.74 -14.30
C GLU A 113 -7.60 -1.68 -13.64
N PRO A 114 -8.05 -0.42 -13.46
CA PRO A 114 -7.20 0.65 -12.88
C PRO A 114 -6.63 0.31 -11.52
N GLN A 115 -7.39 -0.42 -10.70
CA GLN A 115 -6.91 -0.89 -9.41
C GLN A 115 -5.79 -1.93 -9.57
N SER A 116 -5.90 -2.80 -10.60
CA SER A 116 -4.82 -3.73 -10.94
C SER A 116 -3.54 -2.99 -11.32
N GLU A 117 -3.65 -1.92 -12.14
CA GLU A 117 -2.51 -1.08 -12.54
C GLU A 117 -1.84 -0.43 -11.34
N ASN A 118 -2.63 0.09 -10.39
CA ASN A 118 -2.11 0.75 -9.20
C ASN A 118 -1.34 -0.22 -8.31
N VAL A 119 -1.94 -1.37 -7.99
CA VAL A 119 -1.29 -2.39 -7.15
C VAL A 119 -0.07 -2.98 -7.84
N TRP A 120 -0.13 -3.16 -9.16
CA TRP A 120 1.00 -3.63 -9.96
C TRP A 120 2.16 -2.65 -9.91
N ARG A 121 1.92 -1.34 -10.09
CA ARG A 121 2.92 -0.27 -10.00
C ARG A 121 3.57 -0.23 -8.62
N GLN A 122 2.78 -0.36 -7.55
CA GLN A 122 3.33 -0.46 -6.20
C GLN A 122 4.25 -1.67 -6.03
N ALA A 123 3.84 -2.84 -6.54
CA ALA A 123 4.70 -4.03 -6.51
C ALA A 123 5.99 -3.85 -7.34
N GLU A 124 5.96 -3.05 -8.42
CA GLU A 124 7.16 -2.67 -9.18
C GLU A 124 8.08 -1.74 -8.39
N THR A 125 7.52 -0.74 -7.72
CA THR A 125 8.29 0.19 -6.88
C THR A 125 9.11 -0.56 -5.84
N TYR A 126 8.53 -1.58 -5.21
CA TYR A 126 9.20 -2.42 -4.22
C TYR A 126 9.95 -3.62 -4.84
N LYS A 127 9.98 -3.74 -6.18
CA LYS A 127 10.61 -4.85 -6.92
C LYS A 127 10.19 -6.23 -6.39
N VAL A 128 8.89 -6.39 -6.11
CA VAL A 128 8.33 -7.67 -5.65
C VAL A 128 8.09 -8.60 -6.84
N PRO A 129 8.76 -9.75 -6.92
CA PRO A 129 8.52 -10.79 -7.93
C PRO A 129 7.06 -11.23 -7.96
N ARG A 130 6.50 -11.44 -9.14
CA ARG A 130 5.06 -11.72 -9.33
C ARG A 130 4.82 -12.87 -10.28
N ILE A 131 3.85 -13.72 -9.91
CA ILE A 131 3.17 -14.62 -10.83
C ILE A 131 1.73 -14.11 -11.01
N ALA A 132 1.13 -14.35 -12.16
CA ALA A 132 -0.22 -13.91 -12.46
C ALA A 132 -1.18 -15.11 -12.51
N PHE A 133 -2.37 -14.96 -11.94
CA PHE A 133 -3.43 -15.95 -11.97
C PHE A 133 -4.69 -15.36 -12.60
N VAL A 134 -5.02 -15.80 -13.81
CA VAL A 134 -6.26 -15.42 -14.51
C VAL A 134 -7.39 -16.30 -13.99
N ASN A 135 -8.15 -15.73 -13.08
CA ASN A 135 -9.24 -16.37 -12.35
C ASN A 135 -10.60 -16.15 -13.02
N LYS A 136 -11.61 -16.90 -12.59
CA LYS A 136 -12.98 -16.82 -13.10
C LYS A 136 -13.08 -17.21 -14.58
N MET A 137 -12.36 -18.24 -15.00
CA MET A 137 -12.46 -18.77 -16.35
C MET A 137 -13.83 -19.36 -16.70
N ASP A 138 -14.69 -19.58 -15.70
CA ASP A 138 -16.05 -20.13 -15.78
C ASP A 138 -17.14 -19.09 -16.05
N ILE A 139 -16.85 -17.79 -16.01
CA ILE A 139 -17.88 -16.76 -16.21
C ILE A 139 -18.05 -16.38 -17.67
N LEU A 140 -19.26 -15.92 -18.01
CA LEU A 140 -19.59 -15.48 -19.37
C LEU A 140 -18.72 -14.28 -19.78
N GLY A 141 -18.05 -14.38 -20.93
CA GLY A 141 -17.09 -13.38 -21.44
C GLY A 141 -15.64 -13.60 -21.00
N ALA A 142 -15.33 -14.72 -20.34
CA ALA A 142 -13.97 -15.06 -19.98
C ALA A 142 -13.07 -15.23 -21.20
N ASN A 143 -11.90 -14.55 -21.21
CA ASN A 143 -10.92 -14.63 -22.29
C ASN A 143 -9.49 -14.50 -21.75
N PHE A 144 -8.83 -15.63 -21.57
CA PHE A 144 -7.46 -15.72 -21.06
C PHE A 144 -6.45 -14.92 -21.90
N TYR A 145 -6.50 -15.11 -23.21
CA TYR A 145 -5.52 -14.49 -24.13
C TYR A 145 -5.63 -12.95 -24.13
N ASN A 146 -6.86 -12.44 -24.07
CA ASN A 146 -7.06 -10.99 -23.96
C ASN A 146 -6.48 -10.41 -22.66
N VAL A 147 -6.58 -11.14 -21.54
CA VAL A 147 -5.98 -10.70 -20.27
C VAL A 147 -4.46 -10.65 -20.38
N VAL A 148 -3.84 -11.65 -21.01
CA VAL A 148 -2.38 -11.66 -21.25
C VAL A 148 -1.94 -10.47 -22.09
N GLU A 149 -2.68 -10.14 -23.17
CA GLU A 149 -2.38 -8.97 -23.98
C GLU A 149 -2.57 -7.65 -23.20
N MET A 150 -3.66 -7.54 -22.42
CA MET A 150 -3.85 -6.38 -21.55
C MET A 150 -2.72 -6.21 -20.51
N MET A 151 -2.16 -7.30 -19.99
CA MET A 151 -1.01 -7.22 -19.09
C MET A 151 0.22 -6.64 -19.78
N LYS A 152 0.46 -7.02 -21.05
CA LYS A 152 1.56 -6.46 -21.83
C LYS A 152 1.35 -4.99 -22.17
N ASP A 153 0.16 -4.64 -22.65
CA ASP A 153 -0.14 -3.31 -23.15
C ASP A 153 -0.28 -2.26 -22.03
N ARG A 154 -0.92 -2.63 -20.90
CA ARG A 154 -1.25 -1.67 -19.83
C ARG A 154 -0.27 -1.67 -18.69
N LEU A 155 0.29 -2.85 -18.35
CA LEU A 155 1.22 -2.99 -17.25
C LEU A 155 2.68 -2.97 -17.72
N GLY A 156 2.94 -2.99 -19.04
CA GLY A 156 4.29 -3.15 -19.57
C GLY A 156 4.94 -4.47 -19.13
N SER A 157 4.12 -5.45 -18.74
CA SER A 157 4.57 -6.71 -18.16
C SER A 157 5.05 -7.67 -19.23
N ASN A 158 6.18 -8.33 -18.99
CA ASN A 158 6.58 -9.51 -19.77
C ASN A 158 5.75 -10.72 -19.30
N ALA A 159 4.46 -10.70 -19.63
CA ALA A 159 3.50 -11.76 -19.30
C ALA A 159 3.70 -12.97 -20.20
N VAL A 160 4.14 -14.09 -19.63
CA VAL A 160 4.42 -15.33 -20.35
C VAL A 160 3.50 -16.44 -19.83
N PRO A 161 2.54 -16.91 -20.63
CA PRO A 161 1.72 -18.05 -20.28
C PRO A 161 2.55 -19.32 -20.03
N VAL A 162 2.37 -19.91 -18.86
CA VAL A 162 2.92 -21.22 -18.49
C VAL A 162 1.85 -22.29 -18.59
N GLN A 163 0.57 -21.87 -18.63
CA GLN A 163 -0.57 -22.71 -18.79
C GLN A 163 -1.54 -22.14 -19.84
N LEU A 164 -2.33 -23.02 -20.44
CA LEU A 164 -3.46 -22.64 -21.29
C LEU A 164 -4.75 -23.23 -20.73
N PRO A 165 -5.91 -22.53 -20.84
CA PRO A 165 -7.17 -23.07 -20.42
C PRO A 165 -7.72 -24.11 -21.39
N ILE A 166 -8.29 -25.19 -20.88
CA ILE A 166 -9.08 -26.16 -21.65
C ILE A 166 -10.55 -25.80 -21.53
N GLY A 167 -11.09 -25.22 -22.59
CA GLY A 167 -12.42 -24.64 -22.58
C GLY A 167 -12.46 -23.23 -21.95
N LYS A 168 -13.65 -22.65 -21.93
CA LYS A 168 -13.95 -21.35 -21.31
C LYS A 168 -15.41 -21.32 -20.90
N GLU A 169 -15.74 -20.43 -19.98
CA GLU A 169 -17.11 -20.29 -19.47
C GLU A 169 -17.61 -21.65 -18.93
N ASP A 170 -18.83 -22.07 -19.26
CA ASP A 170 -19.39 -23.34 -18.79
C ASP A 170 -18.63 -24.59 -19.29
N THR A 171 -17.78 -24.43 -20.31
CA THR A 171 -16.95 -25.52 -20.84
C THR A 171 -15.55 -25.61 -20.22
N PHE A 172 -15.20 -24.72 -19.30
CA PHE A 172 -13.90 -24.76 -18.64
C PHE A 172 -13.78 -26.02 -17.76
N GLN A 173 -12.88 -26.92 -18.13
CA GLN A 173 -12.74 -28.22 -17.46
C GLN A 173 -11.34 -28.50 -16.93
N GLY A 174 -10.32 -27.77 -17.40
CA GLY A 174 -8.95 -28.04 -17.00
C GLY A 174 -7.95 -27.07 -17.60
N ILE A 175 -6.69 -27.43 -17.50
CA ILE A 175 -5.54 -26.64 -17.96
C ILE A 175 -4.56 -27.49 -18.74
N ILE A 176 -3.82 -26.88 -19.65
CA ILE A 176 -2.63 -27.46 -20.28
C ILE A 176 -1.42 -26.87 -19.57
N ASP A 177 -0.50 -27.71 -19.11
CA ASP A 177 0.81 -27.32 -18.60
C ASP A 177 1.81 -27.25 -19.75
N LEU A 178 2.26 -26.05 -20.09
CA LEU A 178 3.22 -25.83 -21.18
C LEU A 178 4.66 -26.23 -20.82
N VAL A 179 4.97 -26.42 -19.56
CA VAL A 179 6.30 -26.88 -19.12
C VAL A 179 6.42 -28.38 -19.27
N LYS A 180 5.39 -29.12 -18.87
CA LYS A 180 5.36 -30.59 -18.98
C LYS A 180 4.81 -31.08 -20.33
N MET A 181 4.01 -30.27 -21.02
CA MET A 181 3.25 -30.62 -22.21
C MET A 181 2.22 -31.74 -21.95
N ASP A 182 1.51 -31.63 -20.86
CA ASP A 182 0.38 -32.48 -20.48
C ASP A 182 -0.88 -31.64 -20.18
N ALA A 183 -1.97 -32.31 -19.87
CA ALA A 183 -3.24 -31.68 -19.51
C ALA A 183 -3.69 -32.17 -18.15
N ILE A 184 -4.24 -31.26 -17.34
CA ILE A 184 -4.88 -31.56 -16.05
C ILE A 184 -6.37 -31.32 -16.18
N ILE A 185 -7.15 -32.38 -16.04
CA ILE A 185 -8.61 -32.34 -16.06
C ILE A 185 -9.14 -32.54 -14.62
N TYR A 186 -10.10 -31.73 -14.23
CA TYR A 186 -10.74 -31.82 -12.91
C TYR A 186 -12.04 -32.61 -13.03
N GLU A 187 -12.13 -33.74 -12.32
CA GLU A 187 -13.26 -34.67 -12.40
C GLU A 187 -14.34 -34.43 -11.33
N ASP A 188 -13.96 -33.78 -10.20
CA ASP A 188 -14.88 -33.52 -9.08
C ASP A 188 -15.10 -32.01 -8.84
N ASP A 189 -16.24 -31.68 -8.23
CA ASP A 189 -16.59 -30.29 -7.90
C ASP A 189 -15.69 -29.66 -6.80
N LEU A 190 -15.02 -30.48 -6.01
CA LEU A 190 -14.07 -30.03 -4.99
C LEU A 190 -12.65 -29.81 -5.53
N GLY A 191 -12.39 -30.21 -6.78
CA GLY A 191 -11.09 -30.11 -7.41
C GLY A 191 -10.01 -30.96 -6.74
N THR A 192 -10.41 -32.03 -6.05
CA THR A 192 -9.50 -32.95 -5.34
C THR A 192 -9.04 -34.10 -6.22
N VAL A 193 -9.81 -34.44 -7.23
CA VAL A 193 -9.50 -35.47 -8.23
C VAL A 193 -9.05 -34.79 -9.53
N MET A 194 -7.74 -34.84 -9.75
CA MET A 194 -7.09 -34.29 -10.94
C MET A 194 -6.54 -35.46 -11.77
N ASP A 195 -6.94 -35.54 -13.02
CA ASP A 195 -6.43 -36.52 -13.98
C ASP A 195 -5.39 -35.87 -14.91
N GLU A 196 -4.14 -36.33 -14.81
CA GLU A 196 -3.07 -35.91 -15.71
C GLU A 196 -3.16 -36.75 -16.98
N THR A 197 -3.49 -36.12 -18.12
CA THR A 197 -3.75 -36.77 -19.37
C THR A 197 -2.95 -36.17 -20.52
N GLU A 198 -3.01 -36.78 -21.69
CA GLU A 198 -2.49 -36.16 -22.91
C GLU A 198 -3.33 -34.89 -23.28
N ILE A 199 -2.66 -33.92 -23.89
CA ILE A 199 -3.29 -32.72 -24.42
C ILE A 199 -4.39 -33.12 -25.42
N PRO A 200 -5.63 -32.56 -25.31
CA PRO A 200 -6.69 -32.80 -26.27
C PRO A 200 -6.24 -32.58 -27.71
N ALA A 201 -6.68 -33.46 -28.63
CA ALA A 201 -6.19 -33.46 -30.00
C ALA A 201 -6.41 -32.14 -30.74
N ASP A 202 -7.53 -31.46 -30.47
CA ASP A 202 -7.89 -30.15 -31.02
C ASP A 202 -7.07 -28.98 -30.43
N MET A 203 -6.35 -29.22 -29.34
CA MET A 203 -5.50 -28.20 -28.68
C MET A 203 -3.99 -28.45 -28.84
N LYS A 204 -3.58 -29.57 -29.47
CA LYS A 204 -2.16 -29.90 -29.63
C LYS A 204 -1.39 -28.84 -30.42
N GLU A 205 -1.98 -28.27 -31.46
CA GLU A 205 -1.34 -27.26 -32.31
C GLU A 205 -1.13 -25.93 -31.54
N ILE A 206 -2.17 -25.44 -30.86
CA ILE A 206 -2.09 -24.22 -30.06
C ILE A 206 -1.14 -24.40 -28.86
N ALA A 207 -1.12 -25.58 -28.24
CA ALA A 207 -0.20 -25.87 -27.16
C ALA A 207 1.26 -25.86 -27.64
N ALA A 208 1.52 -26.42 -28.82
CA ALA A 208 2.87 -26.39 -29.41
C ALA A 208 3.32 -24.96 -29.73
N GLU A 209 2.45 -24.13 -30.31
CA GLU A 209 2.73 -22.71 -30.58
C GLU A 209 3.07 -21.94 -29.29
N TRP A 210 2.27 -22.09 -28.23
CA TRP A 210 2.53 -21.41 -26.97
C TRP A 210 3.73 -21.98 -26.20
N ARG A 211 4.02 -23.27 -26.36
CA ARG A 211 5.25 -23.88 -25.86
C ARG A 211 6.48 -23.25 -26.53
N GLU A 212 6.45 -23.04 -27.85
CA GLU A 212 7.54 -22.37 -28.55
C GLU A 212 7.77 -20.95 -28.04
N LYS A 213 6.70 -20.16 -27.85
CA LYS A 213 6.77 -18.82 -27.24
C LYS A 213 7.34 -18.84 -25.82
N LEU A 214 6.97 -19.84 -25.01
CA LEU A 214 7.53 -20.02 -23.68
C LEU A 214 9.04 -20.32 -23.74
N VAL A 215 9.45 -21.23 -24.61
CA VAL A 215 10.86 -21.61 -24.78
C VAL A 215 11.70 -20.45 -25.29
N GLU A 216 11.16 -19.66 -26.24
CA GLU A 216 11.79 -18.42 -26.72
C GLU A 216 11.99 -17.42 -25.58
N ALA A 217 10.94 -17.13 -24.80
CA ALA A 217 11.00 -16.23 -23.65
C ALA A 217 11.99 -16.72 -22.58
N VAL A 218 12.09 -18.03 -22.36
CA VAL A 218 13.06 -18.64 -21.45
C VAL A 218 14.49 -18.52 -21.99
N ALA A 219 14.67 -18.74 -23.29
CA ALA A 219 16.00 -18.63 -23.93
C ALA A 219 16.60 -17.23 -23.82
N GLU A 220 15.74 -16.18 -23.88
CA GLU A 220 16.17 -14.78 -23.73
C GLU A 220 16.75 -14.44 -22.34
N THR A 221 16.51 -15.27 -21.33
CA THR A 221 16.95 -15.01 -19.95
C THR A 221 18.40 -15.43 -19.65
N ASP A 222 19.04 -16.23 -20.53
CA ASP A 222 20.33 -16.80 -20.27
C ASP A 222 21.08 -17.11 -21.60
N GLU A 223 22.38 -16.75 -21.68
CA GLU A 223 23.19 -16.93 -22.89
C GLU A 223 23.36 -18.40 -23.29
N GLU A 224 23.49 -19.32 -22.33
CA GLU A 224 23.64 -20.77 -22.63
C GLU A 224 22.32 -21.33 -23.19
N LEU A 225 21.16 -20.91 -22.58
CA LEU A 225 19.86 -21.32 -23.09
C LEU A 225 19.56 -20.71 -24.47
N MET A 226 20.00 -19.48 -24.73
CA MET A 226 19.86 -18.86 -26.04
C MET A 226 20.68 -19.62 -27.11
N MET A 227 21.90 -20.04 -26.81
CA MET A 227 22.70 -20.84 -27.74
C MET A 227 22.03 -22.19 -28.01
N LYS A 228 21.55 -22.87 -26.97
CA LYS A 228 20.81 -24.13 -27.07
C LYS A 228 19.56 -24.01 -27.95
N TYR A 229 18.82 -22.90 -27.80
CA TYR A 229 17.66 -22.58 -28.63
C TYR A 229 18.00 -22.38 -30.09
N LEU A 230 19.08 -21.63 -30.38
CA LEU A 230 19.56 -21.39 -31.76
C LEU A 230 20.10 -22.66 -32.44
N GLU A 231 20.61 -23.60 -31.67
CA GLU A 231 21.09 -24.90 -32.15
C GLU A 231 19.92 -25.89 -32.37
N GLY A 232 18.70 -25.51 -31.96
CA GLY A 232 17.49 -26.34 -32.11
C GLY A 232 17.43 -27.51 -31.14
N GLU A 233 18.12 -27.41 -30.00
CA GLU A 233 18.08 -28.43 -28.96
C GLU A 233 16.83 -28.29 -28.09
N GLU A 234 16.26 -29.40 -27.61
CA GLU A 234 15.14 -29.42 -26.71
C GLU A 234 15.54 -29.02 -25.28
N PHE A 235 14.70 -28.25 -24.60
CA PHE A 235 14.86 -27.88 -23.20
C PHE A 235 14.18 -28.90 -22.29
N THR A 236 14.88 -29.27 -21.21
CA THR A 236 14.29 -30.11 -20.18
C THR A 236 13.31 -29.31 -19.30
N GLU A 237 12.43 -29.99 -18.59
CA GLU A 237 11.51 -29.37 -17.63
C GLU A 237 12.26 -28.58 -16.56
N GLU A 238 13.36 -29.13 -16.05
CA GLU A 238 14.20 -28.51 -15.02
C GLU A 238 14.86 -27.22 -15.51
N GLU A 239 15.37 -27.20 -16.74
CA GLU A 239 15.97 -26.01 -17.36
C GLU A 239 14.93 -24.90 -17.50
N ILE A 240 13.72 -25.21 -17.96
CA ILE A 240 12.65 -24.25 -18.13
C ILE A 240 12.21 -23.70 -16.77
N LYS A 241 11.99 -24.57 -15.78
CA LYS A 241 11.61 -24.14 -14.42
C LYS A 241 12.68 -23.25 -13.79
N ALA A 242 13.94 -23.62 -13.90
CA ALA A 242 15.05 -22.84 -13.37
C ALA A 242 15.14 -21.44 -14.01
N ALA A 243 14.97 -21.37 -15.33
CA ALA A 243 15.00 -20.11 -16.07
C ALA A 243 13.78 -19.22 -15.75
N ILE A 244 12.57 -19.77 -15.68
CA ILE A 244 11.37 -19.03 -15.26
C ILE A 244 11.58 -18.49 -13.84
N ARG A 245 12.07 -19.31 -12.91
CA ARG A 245 12.37 -18.86 -11.54
C ARG A 245 13.36 -17.69 -11.53
N LYS A 246 14.49 -17.83 -12.23
CA LYS A 246 15.54 -16.80 -12.31
C LYS A 246 14.96 -15.47 -12.84
N ALA A 247 14.23 -15.51 -13.96
CA ALA A 247 13.63 -14.32 -14.56
C ALA A 247 12.50 -13.72 -13.71
N THR A 248 11.70 -14.56 -13.03
CA THR A 248 10.64 -14.10 -12.13
C THR A 248 11.23 -13.36 -10.92
N ILE A 249 12.27 -13.92 -10.29
CA ILE A 249 12.97 -13.31 -9.15
C ILE A 249 13.64 -11.98 -9.56
N ALA A 250 14.19 -11.91 -10.77
CA ALA A 250 14.75 -10.68 -11.34
C ALA A 250 13.69 -9.64 -11.75
N CYS A 251 12.39 -9.96 -11.65
CA CYS A 251 11.27 -9.15 -12.15
C CYS A 251 11.30 -8.90 -13.67
N GLU A 252 11.93 -9.78 -14.44
CA GLU A 252 12.05 -9.69 -15.90
C GLU A 252 10.94 -10.47 -16.63
N MET A 253 10.28 -11.41 -15.94
CA MET A 253 9.21 -12.25 -16.46
C MET A 253 8.09 -12.39 -15.43
N ASN A 254 6.85 -12.43 -15.92
CA ASN A 254 5.68 -12.73 -15.11
C ASN A 254 4.96 -13.97 -15.65
N PRO A 255 5.18 -15.14 -15.06
CA PRO A 255 4.48 -16.37 -15.45
C PRO A 255 2.97 -16.24 -15.23
N VAL A 256 2.17 -16.65 -16.24
CA VAL A 256 0.70 -16.53 -16.19
C VAL A 256 0.07 -17.90 -16.12
N PHE A 257 -0.82 -18.07 -15.15
CA PHE A 257 -1.62 -19.25 -14.85
C PHE A 257 -3.10 -18.96 -15.06
N CYS A 258 -3.93 -19.99 -15.19
CA CYS A 258 -5.36 -19.83 -15.36
C CYS A 258 -6.16 -20.82 -14.50
N GLY A 259 -7.40 -20.43 -14.19
CA GLY A 259 -8.30 -21.29 -13.41
C GLY A 259 -9.58 -20.60 -12.99
N THR A 260 -10.31 -21.26 -12.12
CA THR A 260 -11.48 -20.71 -11.42
C THR A 260 -11.48 -21.16 -9.96
N ALA A 261 -11.11 -20.26 -9.07
CA ALA A 261 -11.08 -20.56 -7.64
C ALA A 261 -12.48 -20.93 -7.11
N TYR A 262 -13.54 -20.28 -7.59
CA TYR A 262 -14.91 -20.57 -7.18
C TYR A 262 -15.34 -22.00 -7.54
N ARG A 263 -14.93 -22.51 -8.70
CA ARG A 263 -15.19 -23.89 -9.15
C ARG A 263 -14.08 -24.86 -8.76
N ASN A 264 -13.16 -24.45 -7.92
CA ASN A 264 -12.10 -25.31 -7.37
C ASN A 264 -11.16 -25.92 -8.44
N LYS A 265 -10.88 -25.19 -9.52
CA LYS A 265 -10.03 -25.66 -10.62
C LYS A 265 -8.85 -24.73 -10.86
N GLY A 266 -7.62 -25.27 -10.96
CA GLY A 266 -6.41 -24.54 -11.29
C GLY A 266 -5.68 -23.89 -10.10
N VAL A 267 -6.11 -24.09 -8.84
CA VAL A 267 -5.48 -23.48 -7.66
C VAL A 267 -4.23 -24.23 -7.21
N GLN A 268 -4.24 -25.57 -7.22
CA GLN A 268 -3.08 -26.36 -6.79
C GLN A 268 -1.83 -26.08 -7.65
N PRO A 269 -1.92 -25.97 -9.00
CA PRO A 269 -0.77 -25.56 -9.82
C PRO A 269 -0.23 -24.16 -9.47
N VAL A 270 -1.10 -23.23 -9.02
CA VAL A 270 -0.63 -21.92 -8.54
C VAL A 270 0.15 -22.05 -7.24
N ILE A 271 -0.26 -22.95 -6.32
CA ILE A 271 0.51 -23.20 -5.10
C ILE A 271 1.87 -23.84 -5.44
N ASP A 272 1.91 -24.74 -6.40
CA ASP A 272 3.16 -25.32 -6.92
C ASP A 272 4.05 -24.21 -7.53
N ALA A 273 3.47 -23.30 -8.31
CA ALA A 273 4.18 -22.17 -8.90
C ALA A 273 4.76 -21.20 -7.84
N VAL A 274 4.09 -21.01 -6.72
CA VAL A 274 4.62 -20.23 -5.58
C VAL A 274 5.92 -20.85 -5.08
N ILE A 275 5.97 -22.17 -4.98
CA ILE A 275 7.19 -22.89 -4.56
C ILE A 275 8.27 -22.84 -5.65
N ASP A 276 7.89 -23.12 -6.88
CA ASP A 276 8.83 -23.29 -8.01
C ASP A 276 9.42 -21.95 -8.48
N TYR A 277 8.63 -20.87 -8.51
CA TYR A 277 9.02 -19.63 -9.19
C TYR A 277 9.20 -18.41 -8.28
N LEU A 278 8.52 -18.34 -7.11
CA LEU A 278 8.70 -17.22 -6.21
C LEU A 278 9.90 -17.42 -5.27
N PRO A 279 10.55 -16.31 -4.85
CA PRO A 279 11.78 -16.39 -4.06
C PRO A 279 11.55 -16.89 -2.63
N ALA A 280 12.58 -17.50 -2.08
CA ALA A 280 12.77 -17.63 -0.65
C ALA A 280 13.42 -16.35 -0.08
N PRO A 281 13.40 -16.12 1.23
CA PRO A 281 14.10 -14.98 1.82
C PRO A 281 15.59 -14.89 1.50
N THR A 282 16.22 -16.02 1.17
CA THR A 282 17.64 -16.12 0.75
C THR A 282 17.90 -15.70 -0.69
N ASP A 283 16.86 -15.66 -1.53
CA ASP A 283 16.99 -15.32 -2.94
C ASP A 283 16.87 -13.81 -3.20
N ILE A 284 16.41 -13.06 -2.21
CA ILE A 284 16.27 -11.60 -2.30
C ILE A 284 17.51 -10.89 -1.78
N PRO A 285 17.82 -9.67 -2.29
CA PRO A 285 18.92 -8.87 -1.79
C PRO A 285 18.84 -8.61 -0.28
N ALA A 286 20.00 -8.42 0.35
CA ALA A 286 20.06 -8.00 1.75
C ALA A 286 19.27 -6.70 1.97
N ILE A 287 18.56 -6.61 3.09
CA ILE A 287 17.84 -5.39 3.41
C ILE A 287 18.81 -4.28 3.82
N LYS A 288 18.62 -3.11 3.25
CA LYS A 288 19.41 -1.91 3.57
C LYS A 288 18.88 -1.22 4.81
N GLY A 289 19.78 -0.54 5.49
CA GLY A 289 19.48 0.27 6.65
C GLY A 289 20.59 1.25 6.96
N VAL A 290 20.38 2.03 8.01
CA VAL A 290 21.33 3.06 8.48
C VAL A 290 21.68 2.79 9.94
N LEU A 291 22.96 2.80 10.24
CA LEU A 291 23.47 2.69 11.61
C LEU A 291 23.26 4.02 12.38
N PRO A 292 23.34 4.02 13.72
CA PRO A 292 23.16 5.23 14.51
C PRO A 292 24.16 6.38 14.19
N ASP A 293 25.28 6.05 13.57
CA ASP A 293 26.29 7.01 13.12
C ASP A 293 26.02 7.59 11.72
N GLY A 294 24.94 7.17 11.08
CA GLY A 294 24.56 7.57 9.71
C GLY A 294 25.21 6.73 8.59
N THR A 295 25.98 5.69 8.93
CA THR A 295 26.59 4.80 7.94
C THR A 295 25.57 3.82 7.38
N GLU A 296 25.57 3.61 6.05
CA GLU A 296 24.76 2.58 5.42
C GLU A 296 25.24 1.17 5.81
N ALA A 297 24.32 0.29 6.07
CA ALA A 297 24.57 -1.10 6.41
C ALA A 297 23.50 -2.01 5.82
N GLU A 298 23.81 -3.30 5.74
CA GLU A 298 22.91 -4.32 5.21
C GLU A 298 22.72 -5.44 6.23
N ARG A 299 21.58 -6.14 6.15
CA ARG A 299 21.29 -7.38 6.87
C ARG A 299 20.87 -8.45 5.89
N HIS A 300 21.54 -9.60 5.98
CA HIS A 300 21.23 -10.78 5.18
C HIS A 300 20.21 -11.66 5.88
N ALA A 301 19.44 -12.41 5.12
CA ALA A 301 18.51 -13.39 5.66
C ALA A 301 19.30 -14.59 6.23
N SER A 302 19.70 -14.49 7.49
CA SER A 302 20.45 -15.51 8.23
C SER A 302 20.07 -15.48 9.71
N ASP A 303 19.93 -16.66 10.32
CA ASP A 303 19.66 -16.80 11.74
C ASP A 303 20.88 -16.42 12.61
N GLU A 304 22.08 -16.40 12.03
CA GLU A 304 23.36 -16.11 12.71
C GLU A 304 23.67 -14.60 12.79
N GLU A 305 23.01 -13.78 11.95
CA GLU A 305 23.18 -12.32 12.02
C GLU A 305 22.45 -11.72 13.22
N PRO A 306 22.80 -10.49 13.62
CA PRO A 306 22.07 -9.77 14.67
C PRO A 306 20.60 -9.59 14.30
N PHE A 307 19.71 -9.74 15.28
CA PHE A 307 18.28 -9.60 15.05
C PHE A 307 17.92 -8.23 14.47
N SER A 308 17.14 -8.25 13.40
CA SER A 308 16.48 -7.08 12.85
C SER A 308 15.12 -7.43 12.26
N ALA A 309 14.13 -6.59 12.49
CA ALA A 309 12.76 -6.77 12.04
C ALA A 309 12.08 -5.42 11.77
N LEU A 310 11.09 -5.42 10.91
CA LEU A 310 10.26 -4.28 10.59
C LEU A 310 8.82 -4.52 11.08
N ALA A 311 8.31 -3.63 11.92
CA ALA A 311 6.91 -3.62 12.32
C ALA A 311 6.07 -2.99 11.19
N PHE A 312 5.27 -3.81 10.49
CA PHE A 312 4.55 -3.36 9.31
C PHE A 312 3.06 -3.15 9.54
N LYS A 313 2.52 -3.66 10.64
CA LYS A 313 1.10 -3.48 10.98
C LYS A 313 0.89 -3.49 12.48
N ILE A 314 0.08 -2.56 12.96
CA ILE A 314 -0.42 -2.53 14.34
C ILE A 314 -1.91 -2.87 14.31
N MET A 315 -2.35 -3.65 15.27
CA MET A 315 -3.77 -3.99 15.47
C MET A 315 -4.10 -3.95 16.95
N THR A 316 -5.26 -3.44 17.30
CA THR A 316 -5.78 -3.50 18.67
C THR A 316 -6.72 -4.69 18.82
N ASP A 317 -6.36 -5.59 19.72
CA ASP A 317 -7.15 -6.77 20.01
C ASP A 317 -7.86 -6.62 21.36
N PRO A 318 -9.16 -6.97 21.46
CA PRO A 318 -9.93 -6.83 22.71
C PRO A 318 -9.38 -7.62 23.88
N PHE A 319 -8.70 -8.77 23.62
CA PHE A 319 -8.27 -9.70 24.65
C PHE A 319 -6.79 -9.57 25.03
N VAL A 320 -5.93 -9.30 24.05
CA VAL A 320 -4.48 -9.23 24.26
C VAL A 320 -3.91 -7.81 24.16
N GLY A 321 -4.73 -6.86 23.76
CA GLY A 321 -4.34 -5.47 23.60
C GLY A 321 -3.62 -5.21 22.27
N LYS A 322 -2.55 -4.41 22.31
CA LYS A 322 -1.79 -4.04 21.12
C LYS A 322 -0.99 -5.21 20.57
N LEU A 323 -1.23 -5.55 19.31
CA LEU A 323 -0.49 -6.52 18.51
C LEU A 323 0.36 -5.77 17.47
N ALA A 324 1.66 -6.01 17.46
CA ALA A 324 2.57 -5.48 16.45
C ALA A 324 3.01 -6.63 15.53
N PHE A 325 2.55 -6.61 14.29
CA PHE A 325 2.99 -7.56 13.27
C PHE A 325 4.34 -7.12 12.74
N PHE A 326 5.27 -8.05 12.69
CA PHE A 326 6.63 -7.77 12.24
C PHE A 326 7.17 -8.87 11.35
N ARG A 327 8.03 -8.48 10.42
CA ARG A 327 8.84 -9.38 9.61
C ARG A 327 10.27 -9.40 10.14
N VAL A 328 10.80 -10.57 10.39
CA VAL A 328 12.21 -10.78 10.74
C VAL A 328 13.04 -10.82 9.46
N TYR A 329 14.00 -9.92 9.33
CA TYR A 329 14.95 -9.92 8.21
C TYR A 329 16.23 -10.65 8.52
N SER A 330 16.71 -10.58 9.76
CA SER A 330 17.93 -11.27 10.20
C SER A 330 17.84 -11.70 11.66
N GLY A 331 18.60 -12.70 12.03
CA GLY A 331 18.74 -13.19 13.38
C GLY A 331 17.53 -13.94 13.93
N THR A 332 17.56 -14.16 15.22
CA THR A 332 16.52 -14.86 15.99
C THR A 332 16.03 -14.02 17.16
N LEU A 333 14.80 -14.23 17.61
CA LEU A 333 14.22 -13.53 18.75
C LEU A 333 13.40 -14.48 19.60
N GLU A 334 13.69 -14.55 20.88
CA GLU A 334 12.95 -15.33 21.86
C GLU A 334 11.84 -14.49 22.53
N SER A 335 10.72 -15.14 22.84
CA SER A 335 9.65 -14.60 23.69
C SER A 335 10.20 -14.19 25.06
N GLY A 336 9.79 -13.02 25.55
CA GLY A 336 10.25 -12.47 26.83
C GLY A 336 11.54 -11.65 26.76
N SER A 337 12.23 -11.62 25.63
CA SER A 337 13.48 -10.88 25.42
C SER A 337 13.24 -9.36 25.22
N TYR A 338 14.32 -8.60 25.20
CA TYR A 338 14.31 -7.16 24.94
C TYR A 338 14.77 -6.86 23.52
N VAL A 339 14.12 -5.92 22.89
CA VAL A 339 14.51 -5.33 21.60
C VAL A 339 14.69 -3.83 21.73
N LEU A 340 15.47 -3.25 20.83
CA LEU A 340 15.54 -1.81 20.62
C LEU A 340 14.59 -1.43 19.47
N ASN A 341 13.63 -0.54 19.74
CA ASN A 341 12.96 0.21 18.69
C ASN A 341 13.95 1.29 18.25
N ALA A 342 14.66 1.03 17.15
CA ALA A 342 15.73 1.89 16.67
C ALA A 342 15.21 3.23 16.13
N THR A 343 14.02 3.24 15.54
CA THR A 343 13.36 4.44 15.00
C THR A 343 13.08 5.47 16.09
N LYS A 344 12.65 5.00 17.27
CA LYS A 344 12.33 5.86 18.44
C LYS A 344 13.41 5.88 19.52
N ASN A 345 14.47 5.10 19.32
CA ASN A 345 15.55 4.90 20.30
C ASN A 345 15.02 4.49 21.69
N LYS A 346 14.08 3.54 21.72
CA LYS A 346 13.47 3.04 22.96
C LYS A 346 13.65 1.54 23.08
N ARG A 347 14.05 1.08 24.27
CA ARG A 347 14.11 -0.36 24.59
C ARG A 347 12.74 -0.85 25.03
N GLU A 348 12.24 -1.90 24.38
CA GLU A 348 10.96 -2.51 24.68
C GLU A 348 11.11 -4.01 24.97
N ARG A 349 10.18 -4.57 25.72
CA ARG A 349 10.15 -6.00 26.01
C ARG A 349 9.09 -6.70 25.19
N ILE A 350 9.47 -7.74 24.46
CA ILE A 350 8.54 -8.69 23.84
C ILE A 350 7.89 -9.53 24.93
N GLY A 351 6.59 -9.40 25.12
CA GLY A 351 5.86 -10.22 26.08
C GLY A 351 5.67 -11.64 25.56
N ARG A 352 4.89 -11.78 24.50
CA ARG A 352 4.61 -13.04 23.81
C ARG A 352 4.78 -12.86 22.31
N ILE A 353 5.12 -13.93 21.62
CA ILE A 353 5.16 -13.99 20.17
C ILE A 353 4.05 -14.93 19.70
N LEU A 354 3.27 -14.47 18.75
CA LEU A 354 2.13 -15.16 18.19
C LEU A 354 2.35 -15.44 16.71
N GLN A 355 2.15 -16.67 16.30
CA GLN A 355 1.96 -17.01 14.89
C GLN A 355 0.48 -16.93 14.56
N MET A 356 0.17 -16.22 13.51
CA MET A 356 -1.21 -16.02 13.08
C MET A 356 -1.63 -17.07 12.08
N HIS A 357 -2.85 -17.57 12.24
CA HIS A 357 -3.51 -18.48 11.34
C HIS A 357 -4.92 -17.94 11.09
N ALA A 358 -5.03 -16.91 10.26
CA ALA A 358 -6.27 -16.16 10.07
C ALA A 358 -6.87 -15.69 11.42
N ASN A 359 -7.93 -16.31 11.90
CA ASN A 359 -8.62 -15.96 13.16
C ASN A 359 -8.01 -16.63 14.41
N THR A 360 -7.12 -17.60 14.24
CA THR A 360 -6.53 -18.32 15.36
C THR A 360 -5.11 -17.85 15.63
N ARG A 361 -4.71 -17.91 16.90
CA ARG A 361 -3.40 -17.49 17.37
C ARG A 361 -2.71 -18.66 18.03
N GLN A 362 -1.49 -18.92 17.62
CA GLN A 362 -0.63 -19.90 18.24
C GLN A 362 0.55 -19.19 18.90
N GLU A 363 0.71 -19.37 20.21
CA GLU A 363 1.88 -18.85 20.90
C GLU A 363 3.13 -19.67 20.53
N ILE A 364 4.18 -18.96 20.15
CA ILE A 364 5.48 -19.54 19.81
C ILE A 364 6.57 -18.93 20.69
N THR A 365 7.61 -19.69 20.93
CA THR A 365 8.69 -19.30 21.84
C THR A 365 9.80 -18.52 21.16
N GLU A 366 9.95 -18.69 19.85
CA GLU A 366 11.06 -18.15 19.08
C GLU A 366 10.65 -17.89 17.63
N VAL A 367 11.22 -16.86 17.01
CA VAL A 367 11.13 -16.56 15.59
C VAL A 367 12.52 -16.44 14.98
N TYR A 368 12.59 -16.70 13.68
CA TYR A 368 13.81 -16.81 12.89
C TYR A 368 13.80 -15.84 11.71
N ALA A 369 14.95 -15.63 11.09
CA ALA A 369 15.04 -14.86 9.84
C ALA A 369 14.00 -15.35 8.81
N GLY A 370 13.35 -14.43 8.12
CA GLY A 370 12.29 -14.73 7.14
C GLY A 370 10.90 -14.98 7.73
N ASP A 371 10.75 -15.05 9.08
CA ASP A 371 9.45 -15.26 9.70
C ASP A 371 8.59 -13.97 9.72
N ILE A 372 7.26 -14.20 9.66
CA ILE A 372 6.25 -13.17 9.91
C ILE A 372 5.48 -13.61 11.18
N ALA A 373 5.44 -12.75 12.17
CA ALA A 373 4.79 -13.00 13.45
C ALA A 373 4.18 -11.73 14.05
N ALA A 374 3.44 -11.88 15.15
CA ALA A 374 2.92 -10.75 15.91
C ALA A 374 3.49 -10.77 17.34
N ALA A 375 3.86 -9.60 17.85
CA ALA A 375 4.34 -9.42 19.22
C ALA A 375 3.28 -8.75 20.09
N VAL A 376 3.16 -9.23 21.32
CA VAL A 376 2.38 -8.62 22.39
C VAL A 376 3.34 -7.96 23.38
N GLY A 377 2.99 -6.78 23.87
CA GLY A 377 3.74 -6.10 24.93
C GLY A 377 4.56 -4.90 24.46
N LEU A 378 4.65 -4.67 23.15
CA LEU A 378 5.26 -3.46 22.57
C LEU A 378 4.31 -2.26 22.74
N LYS A 379 4.72 -1.26 23.53
CA LYS A 379 3.87 -0.11 23.89
C LYS A 379 4.08 1.06 22.93
N ASP A 380 5.33 1.35 22.63
CA ASP A 380 5.74 2.53 21.86
C ASP A 380 5.87 2.23 20.35
N THR A 381 5.98 0.98 19.95
CA THR A 381 6.16 0.56 18.55
C THR A 381 4.94 0.91 17.72
N THR A 382 5.15 1.55 16.57
CA THR A 382 4.14 1.89 15.57
C THR A 382 4.51 1.27 14.21
N THR A 383 3.60 1.39 13.24
CA THR A 383 3.85 0.90 11.87
C THR A 383 5.03 1.64 11.25
N GLY A 384 5.96 0.89 10.64
CA GLY A 384 7.19 1.41 10.05
C GLY A 384 8.40 1.41 11.00
N ASP A 385 8.22 1.13 12.30
CA ASP A 385 9.34 1.10 13.24
C ASP A 385 10.22 -0.14 13.04
N THR A 386 11.53 0.07 13.18
CA THR A 386 12.52 -1.01 13.17
C THR A 386 12.75 -1.54 14.58
N LEU A 387 12.67 -2.86 14.75
CA LEU A 387 13.03 -3.58 15.96
C LEU A 387 14.34 -4.32 15.73
N CYS A 388 15.33 -4.15 16.59
CA CYS A 388 16.63 -4.77 16.42
C CYS A 388 17.27 -5.20 17.76
N ASP A 389 18.39 -5.91 17.65
CA ASP A 389 19.26 -6.20 18.80
C ASP A 389 19.77 -4.89 19.41
N PRO A 390 19.59 -4.67 20.73
CA PRO A 390 20.07 -3.47 21.40
C PRO A 390 21.58 -3.18 21.25
N ASN A 391 22.39 -4.20 21.01
CA ASN A 391 23.84 -4.07 20.85
C ASN A 391 24.28 -3.86 19.40
N ASN A 392 23.40 -4.11 18.44
CA ASN A 392 23.67 -4.02 17.01
C ASN A 392 22.57 -3.19 16.31
N ALA A 393 22.41 -1.94 16.75
CA ALA A 393 21.35 -1.07 16.29
C ALA A 393 21.47 -0.77 14.80
N ILE A 394 20.32 -0.85 14.11
CA ILE A 394 20.13 -0.48 12.72
C ILE A 394 18.72 0.07 12.54
N ILE A 395 18.56 1.08 11.71
CA ILE A 395 17.26 1.54 11.24
C ILE A 395 17.12 1.01 9.80
N LEU A 396 16.18 0.10 9.57
CA LEU A 396 15.87 -0.39 8.25
C LEU A 396 15.16 0.71 7.46
N GLU A 397 15.20 0.62 6.14
CA GLU A 397 14.52 1.56 5.25
C GLU A 397 13.05 1.77 5.68
N SER A 398 12.67 3.03 5.88
CA SER A 398 11.36 3.41 6.40
C SER A 398 10.26 3.30 5.34
N MET A 399 9.01 3.16 5.79
CA MET A 399 7.83 3.29 4.94
C MET A 399 7.38 4.75 4.92
N GLU A 400 7.08 5.25 3.74
CA GLU A 400 6.42 6.55 3.55
C GLU A 400 4.91 6.35 3.42
N PHE A 401 4.14 7.22 4.05
CA PHE A 401 2.68 7.13 4.01
C PHE A 401 2.09 8.42 3.43
N PRO A 402 1.11 8.32 2.52
CA PRO A 402 0.46 9.50 1.97
C PRO A 402 -0.35 10.25 3.04
N GLU A 403 -0.43 11.56 2.87
CA GLU A 403 -1.26 12.40 3.72
C GLU A 403 -2.75 12.25 3.36
N PRO A 404 -3.67 12.39 4.35
CA PRO A 404 -5.11 12.36 4.10
C PRO A 404 -5.55 13.39 3.07
N VAL A 405 -6.56 13.03 2.29
CA VAL A 405 -7.13 13.88 1.23
C VAL A 405 -8.57 14.33 1.52
N ILE A 406 -9.26 13.67 2.46
CA ILE A 406 -10.61 14.02 2.92
C ILE A 406 -10.57 14.24 4.43
N ASP A 407 -11.25 15.31 4.89
CA ASP A 407 -11.47 15.63 6.29
C ASP A 407 -12.96 15.59 6.63
N VAL A 408 -13.28 15.08 7.82
CA VAL A 408 -14.66 15.04 8.36
C VAL A 408 -14.65 15.49 9.82
N ALA A 409 -15.58 16.38 10.18
CA ALA A 409 -15.81 16.73 11.56
C ALA A 409 -16.59 15.61 12.27
N ILE A 410 -16.15 15.22 13.46
CA ILE A 410 -16.82 14.21 14.27
C ILE A 410 -17.12 14.75 15.66
N GLU A 411 -18.36 14.58 16.11
CA GLU A 411 -18.84 15.07 17.42
C GLU A 411 -19.47 13.92 18.22
N PRO A 412 -19.06 13.70 19.47
CA PRO A 412 -19.66 12.67 20.31
C PRO A 412 -21.09 13.03 20.67
N LYS A 413 -22.03 12.08 20.65
CA LYS A 413 -23.41 12.30 21.00
C LYS A 413 -23.67 12.52 22.51
N SER A 414 -22.69 12.19 23.35
CA SER A 414 -22.81 12.32 24.81
C SER A 414 -21.45 12.62 25.46
N LYS A 415 -21.49 13.15 26.67
CA LYS A 415 -20.28 13.44 27.46
C LYS A 415 -19.47 12.16 27.78
N ALA A 416 -20.15 11.03 28.00
CA ALA A 416 -19.50 9.74 28.20
C ALA A 416 -18.87 9.20 26.91
N ALA A 417 -19.42 9.49 25.74
CA ALA A 417 -18.85 9.19 24.46
C ALA A 417 -17.60 10.03 24.16
N GLN A 418 -17.54 11.29 24.63
CA GLN A 418 -16.41 12.19 24.44
C GLN A 418 -15.12 11.68 25.08
N GLU A 419 -15.20 11.18 26.33
CA GLU A 419 -14.02 10.62 27.03
C GLU A 419 -13.48 9.37 26.34
N LYS A 420 -14.37 8.53 25.80
CA LYS A 420 -13.99 7.31 25.08
C LYS A 420 -13.50 7.60 23.65
N MET A 421 -14.06 8.62 23.01
CA MET A 421 -13.75 8.96 21.62
C MET A 421 -12.27 9.29 21.42
N GLY A 422 -11.68 10.13 22.29
CA GLY A 422 -10.27 10.48 22.20
C GLY A 422 -9.34 9.25 22.24
N THR A 423 -9.59 8.34 23.19
CA THR A 423 -8.82 7.10 23.33
C THR A 423 -9.04 6.15 22.14
N ALA A 424 -10.28 6.06 21.64
CA ALA A 424 -10.59 5.21 20.48
C ALA A 424 -9.95 5.74 19.20
N LEU A 425 -10.05 7.04 18.94
CA LEU A 425 -9.43 7.69 17.79
C LEU A 425 -7.90 7.56 17.81
N GLN A 426 -7.28 7.69 18.99
CA GLN A 426 -5.84 7.49 19.13
C GLN A 426 -5.43 6.06 18.78
N LYS A 427 -6.17 5.06 19.24
CA LYS A 427 -5.89 3.66 18.90
C LYS A 427 -6.03 3.39 17.40
N LEU A 428 -7.06 3.94 16.76
CA LEU A 428 -7.26 3.82 15.31
C LEU A 428 -6.14 4.51 14.53
N ALA A 429 -5.66 5.66 14.99
CA ALA A 429 -4.51 6.35 14.39
C ALA A 429 -3.17 5.61 14.60
N GLU A 430 -3.03 4.82 15.67
CA GLU A 430 -1.87 3.94 15.84
C GLU A 430 -1.91 2.72 14.89
N GLU A 431 -3.10 2.25 14.53
CA GLU A 431 -3.29 1.15 13.58
C GLU A 431 -3.08 1.59 12.14
N ASP A 432 -3.58 2.77 11.78
CA ASP A 432 -3.56 3.30 10.42
C ASP A 432 -2.79 4.63 10.33
N PRO A 433 -1.59 4.62 9.78
CA PRO A 433 -0.76 5.83 9.65
C PRO A 433 -1.32 6.87 8.68
N THR A 434 -2.31 6.53 7.82
CA THR A 434 -2.99 7.48 6.93
C THR A 434 -4.25 8.09 7.54
N PHE A 435 -4.65 7.59 8.71
CA PHE A 435 -5.72 8.18 9.49
C PHE A 435 -5.15 9.24 10.43
N ARG A 436 -5.62 10.48 10.30
CA ARG A 436 -5.18 11.61 11.12
C ARG A 436 -6.32 12.13 11.97
N VAL A 437 -5.98 12.56 13.17
CA VAL A 437 -6.92 13.20 14.11
C VAL A 437 -6.34 14.54 14.54
N ARG A 438 -7.12 15.61 14.37
CA ARG A 438 -6.74 16.94 14.82
C ARG A 438 -7.92 17.65 15.47
N THR A 439 -7.65 18.58 16.33
CA THR A 439 -8.67 19.48 16.86
C THR A 439 -8.56 20.82 16.15
N ASP A 440 -9.66 21.29 15.62
CA ASP A 440 -9.73 22.63 15.05
C ASP A 440 -9.65 23.66 16.18
N GLU A 441 -8.66 24.54 16.12
CA GLU A 441 -8.39 25.49 17.21
C GLU A 441 -9.45 26.61 17.29
N GLU A 442 -10.14 26.92 16.19
CA GLU A 442 -11.16 27.96 16.15
C GLU A 442 -12.52 27.45 16.61
N THR A 443 -12.91 26.25 16.12
CA THR A 443 -14.24 25.67 16.40
C THR A 443 -14.24 24.72 17.59
N GLY A 444 -13.07 24.20 18.00
CA GLY A 444 -12.92 23.16 19.01
C GLY A 444 -13.42 21.79 18.56
N GLN A 445 -13.78 21.63 17.28
CA GLN A 445 -14.26 20.37 16.72
C GLN A 445 -13.11 19.38 16.53
N THR A 446 -13.39 18.10 16.70
CA THR A 446 -12.48 17.03 16.32
C THR A 446 -12.65 16.75 14.83
N ILE A 447 -11.56 16.89 14.07
CA ILE A 447 -11.48 16.59 12.65
C ILE A 447 -10.72 15.28 12.45
N ILE A 448 -11.30 14.38 11.69
CA ILE A 448 -10.65 13.13 11.25
C ILE A 448 -10.37 13.21 9.75
N GLY A 449 -9.15 12.82 9.37
CA GLY A 449 -8.70 12.81 7.98
C GLY A 449 -8.41 11.39 7.49
N GLY A 450 -8.69 11.11 6.23
CA GLY A 450 -8.48 9.79 5.62
C GLY A 450 -8.31 9.84 4.09
N MET A 451 -8.10 8.68 3.48
CA MET A 451 -7.80 8.54 2.06
C MET A 451 -9.03 8.55 1.14
N GLY A 452 -10.23 8.39 1.69
CA GLY A 452 -11.47 8.37 0.93
C GLY A 452 -12.71 8.31 1.82
N GLU A 453 -13.90 8.45 1.21
CA GLU A 453 -15.17 8.40 1.95
C GLU A 453 -15.38 7.04 2.63
N LEU A 454 -15.12 5.95 1.91
CA LEU A 454 -15.26 4.60 2.45
C LEU A 454 -14.30 4.36 3.61
N HIS A 455 -13.06 4.85 3.54
CA HIS A 455 -12.09 4.75 4.62
C HIS A 455 -12.63 5.40 5.91
N LEU A 456 -13.10 6.64 5.83
CA LEU A 456 -13.65 7.34 7.00
C LEU A 456 -14.97 6.71 7.51
N GLU A 457 -15.83 6.23 6.60
CA GLU A 457 -17.05 5.50 6.96
C GLU A 457 -16.74 4.26 7.80
N ILE A 458 -15.74 3.48 7.40
CA ILE A 458 -15.29 2.29 8.15
C ILE A 458 -14.73 2.67 9.52
N ILE A 459 -13.91 3.72 9.59
CA ILE A 459 -13.39 4.22 10.87
C ILE A 459 -14.52 4.62 11.83
N VAL A 460 -15.53 5.34 11.35
CA VAL A 460 -16.68 5.74 12.13
C VAL A 460 -17.52 4.53 12.59
N ASP A 461 -17.71 3.56 11.71
CA ASP A 461 -18.43 2.33 12.05
C ASP A 461 -17.65 1.48 13.09
N ARG A 462 -16.32 1.44 13.00
CA ARG A 462 -15.45 0.83 14.02
C ARG A 462 -15.55 1.54 15.37
N LEU A 463 -15.62 2.87 15.39
CA LEU A 463 -15.89 3.63 16.64
C LEU A 463 -17.18 3.17 17.31
N LEU A 464 -18.23 2.97 16.54
CA LEU A 464 -19.52 2.51 17.06
C LEU A 464 -19.46 1.04 17.51
N ARG A 465 -19.00 0.13 16.66
CA ARG A 465 -19.07 -1.33 16.89
C ARG A 465 -18.03 -1.82 17.90
N GLU A 466 -16.77 -1.42 17.75
CA GLU A 466 -15.66 -1.91 18.58
C GLU A 466 -15.54 -1.13 19.90
N PHE A 467 -15.63 0.21 19.83
CA PHE A 467 -15.38 1.08 20.97
C PHE A 467 -16.66 1.55 21.69
N LYS A 468 -17.85 1.26 21.12
CA LYS A 468 -19.14 1.69 21.64
C LYS A 468 -19.22 3.22 21.81
N VAL A 469 -18.69 3.95 20.85
CA VAL A 469 -18.72 5.42 20.77
C VAL A 469 -19.72 5.85 19.70
N GLU A 470 -20.80 6.47 20.13
CA GLU A 470 -21.76 7.11 19.21
C GLU A 470 -21.31 8.54 18.90
N ALA A 471 -21.21 8.86 17.62
CA ALA A 471 -20.81 10.17 17.14
C ALA A 471 -21.70 10.65 15.99
N ASN A 472 -21.82 11.97 15.86
CA ASN A 472 -22.35 12.62 14.67
C ASN A 472 -21.18 12.92 13.74
N VAL A 473 -21.39 12.68 12.46
CA VAL A 473 -20.38 12.89 11.42
C VAL A 473 -20.86 14.00 10.50
N GLY A 474 -20.02 15.00 10.30
CA GLY A 474 -20.29 16.10 9.38
C GLY A 474 -20.19 15.68 7.91
N ALA A 475 -20.48 16.59 6.99
CA ALA A 475 -20.25 16.35 5.57
C ALA A 475 -18.74 16.29 5.26
N PRO A 476 -18.30 15.42 4.32
CA PRO A 476 -16.91 15.39 3.88
C PRO A 476 -16.46 16.73 3.33
N GLN A 477 -15.24 17.11 3.66
CA GLN A 477 -14.61 18.33 3.15
C GLN A 477 -13.27 17.98 2.52
N VAL A 478 -12.88 18.75 1.53
CA VAL A 478 -11.59 18.58 0.86
C VAL A 478 -10.47 19.07 1.77
N ALA A 479 -9.44 18.29 1.91
CA ALA A 479 -8.21 18.69 2.59
C ALA A 479 -7.35 19.53 1.65
N TYR A 480 -7.65 20.82 1.56
CA TYR A 480 -6.85 21.77 0.79
C TYR A 480 -5.45 21.94 1.38
N ARG A 481 -4.51 22.38 0.57
CA ARG A 481 -3.13 22.73 0.95
C ARG A 481 -2.80 24.12 0.40
N GLU A 482 -1.72 24.70 0.89
CA GLU A 482 -1.16 25.93 0.37
C GLU A 482 0.29 25.74 -0.03
N THR A 483 0.78 26.54 -0.97
CA THR A 483 2.21 26.62 -1.30
C THR A 483 2.54 28.00 -1.82
N ILE A 484 3.83 28.32 -1.93
CA ILE A 484 4.31 29.54 -2.58
C ILE A 484 4.65 29.27 -4.05
N THR A 485 4.56 30.27 -4.90
CA THR A 485 4.85 30.16 -6.33
C THR A 485 6.18 30.79 -6.74
N LYS A 486 6.79 31.59 -5.86
CA LYS A 486 8.08 32.24 -6.13
C LYS A 486 9.01 32.21 -4.90
N PRO A 487 10.33 32.19 -5.14
CA PRO A 487 11.29 32.25 -4.05
C PRO A 487 11.26 33.62 -3.37
N VAL A 488 11.48 33.63 -2.04
CA VAL A 488 11.44 34.84 -1.21
C VAL A 488 12.56 34.83 -0.21
N ASP A 489 13.26 35.95 -0.08
CA ASP A 489 14.19 36.22 1.02
C ASP A 489 13.48 37.09 2.07
N VAL A 490 13.48 36.65 3.32
CA VAL A 490 12.88 37.37 4.45
C VAL A 490 13.83 37.47 5.63
N GLU A 491 13.72 38.59 6.33
CA GLU A 491 14.48 38.85 7.56
C GLU A 491 13.48 39.21 8.64
N TYR A 492 13.57 38.52 9.78
CA TYR A 492 12.72 38.85 10.93
C TYR A 492 13.50 38.91 12.23
N LYS A 493 13.33 40.02 12.91
CA LYS A 493 13.92 40.28 14.22
C LYS A 493 12.87 40.30 15.29
N TYR A 494 12.80 39.27 16.11
CA TYR A 494 11.96 39.22 17.28
C TYR A 494 12.66 39.84 18.45
N SER A 495 12.17 40.98 18.92
CA SER A 495 12.74 41.69 20.08
C SER A 495 11.60 42.16 20.97
N LYS A 496 11.58 41.71 22.22
CA LYS A 496 10.60 42.10 23.22
C LYS A 496 11.30 42.43 24.55
N GLN A 497 11.09 43.62 25.05
CA GLN A 497 11.53 44.02 26.40
C GLN A 497 10.28 44.21 27.29
N SER A 498 10.18 43.43 28.36
CA SER A 498 9.11 43.59 29.36
C SER A 498 9.73 43.40 30.73
N GLY A 499 10.19 44.52 31.34
CA GLY A 499 10.57 44.65 32.74
C GLY A 499 11.38 43.50 33.36
N GLY A 500 12.59 43.23 32.84
CA GLY A 500 13.45 42.11 33.25
C GLY A 500 14.35 41.61 32.09
N ARG A 501 14.59 40.31 32.01
CA ARG A 501 15.35 39.67 30.93
C ARG A 501 14.57 39.84 29.61
N GLY A 502 15.19 40.44 28.60
CA GLY A 502 14.59 40.62 27.27
C GLY A 502 14.48 39.33 26.49
N GLN A 503 13.83 39.39 25.33
CA GLN A 503 13.77 38.29 24.37
C GLN A 503 14.32 38.77 23.03
N TYR A 504 15.23 38.03 22.43
CA TYR A 504 15.88 38.37 21.18
C TYR A 504 16.07 37.12 20.31
N GLY A 505 15.56 37.17 19.09
CA GLY A 505 15.82 36.17 18.04
C GLY A 505 15.81 36.85 16.69
N HIS A 506 16.84 36.65 15.87
CA HIS A 506 16.93 37.23 14.55
C HIS A 506 17.36 36.20 13.53
N VAL A 507 16.55 36.03 12.49
CA VAL A 507 16.76 35.03 11.45
C VAL A 507 16.56 35.63 10.07
N LYS A 508 17.37 35.16 9.11
CA LYS A 508 17.20 35.43 7.69
C LYS A 508 16.97 34.11 6.98
N LEU A 509 15.81 34.00 6.32
CA LEU A 509 15.38 32.83 5.62
C LEU A 509 15.26 33.09 4.14
N ARG A 510 15.69 32.10 3.35
CA ARG A 510 15.31 31.97 1.95
C ARG A 510 14.31 30.84 1.84
N VAL A 511 13.13 31.15 1.32
CA VAL A 511 12.05 30.18 1.14
C VAL A 511 11.81 30.02 -0.35
N THR A 512 11.95 28.79 -0.86
CA THR A 512 11.80 28.45 -2.27
C THR A 512 10.70 27.42 -2.47
N PRO A 513 9.83 27.58 -3.52
CA PRO A 513 8.90 26.52 -3.87
C PRO A 513 9.66 25.29 -4.36
N GLN A 514 9.12 24.13 -4.10
CA GLN A 514 9.63 22.86 -4.59
C GLN A 514 8.66 22.24 -5.61
N GLU A 515 9.09 21.16 -6.25
CA GLU A 515 8.22 20.37 -7.12
C GLU A 515 7.06 19.76 -6.31
N PRO A 516 5.88 19.60 -6.91
CA PRO A 516 4.73 19.00 -6.25
C PRO A 516 5.06 17.63 -5.62
N GLY A 517 4.72 17.47 -4.35
CA GLY A 517 4.98 16.24 -3.60
C GLY A 517 6.38 16.15 -2.97
N ALA A 518 7.25 17.14 -3.14
CA ALA A 518 8.59 17.14 -2.56
C ALA A 518 8.60 17.42 -1.04
N GLY A 519 7.48 17.88 -0.49
CA GLY A 519 7.30 18.09 0.94
C GLY A 519 8.07 19.28 1.50
N TYR A 520 8.56 19.16 2.74
CA TYR A 520 9.29 20.20 3.45
C TYR A 520 10.77 19.85 3.62
N VAL A 521 11.64 20.77 3.25
CA VAL A 521 13.09 20.63 3.46
C VAL A 521 13.60 21.85 4.21
N PHE A 522 14.41 21.61 5.26
CA PHE A 522 15.09 22.66 6.00
C PHE A 522 16.61 22.49 5.94
N GLU A 523 17.31 23.54 5.57
CA GLU A 523 18.78 23.57 5.52
C GLU A 523 19.35 24.71 6.34
N ASN A 524 20.32 24.38 7.19
CA ASN A 524 21.11 25.38 7.91
C ASN A 524 22.37 25.74 7.12
N LYS A 525 22.41 26.95 6.56
CA LYS A 525 23.55 27.50 5.81
C LYS A 525 24.21 28.67 6.52
N THR A 526 24.02 28.82 7.85
CA THR A 526 24.67 29.90 8.63
C THR A 526 26.17 29.70 8.70
N VAL A 527 26.90 30.78 8.59
CA VAL A 527 28.36 30.80 8.62
C VAL A 527 28.86 31.61 9.84
N GLY A 528 29.99 31.20 10.44
CA GLY A 528 30.63 31.95 11.51
C GLY A 528 29.88 31.99 12.85
N GLY A 529 28.86 31.11 13.03
CA GLY A 529 28.11 31.06 14.28
C GLY A 529 27.13 32.23 14.45
N SER A 530 26.66 32.82 13.35
CA SER A 530 25.68 33.92 13.37
C SER A 530 24.39 33.52 14.08
N VAL A 531 24.00 32.25 13.97
CA VAL A 531 22.97 31.62 14.78
C VAL A 531 23.59 30.41 15.49
N PRO A 532 23.64 30.39 16.84
CA PRO A 532 24.14 29.25 17.62
C PRO A 532 23.39 27.96 17.29
N LYS A 533 24.08 26.82 17.28
CA LYS A 533 23.49 25.50 16.92
C LYS A 533 22.25 25.15 17.74
N GLU A 534 22.23 25.54 19.01
CA GLU A 534 21.10 25.31 19.93
C GLU A 534 19.82 26.01 19.51
N TYR A 535 19.88 27.07 18.69
CA TYR A 535 18.71 27.82 18.22
C TYR A 535 18.24 27.42 16.80
N VAL A 536 19.02 26.61 16.09
CA VAL A 536 18.64 26.14 14.74
C VAL A 536 17.40 25.24 14.78
N GLY A 537 17.37 24.26 15.69
CA GLY A 537 16.21 23.40 15.88
C GLY A 537 14.95 24.16 16.30
N PRO A 538 14.99 25.02 17.34
CA PRO A 538 13.88 25.90 17.69
C PRO A 538 13.39 26.80 16.54
N THR A 539 14.30 27.31 15.70
CA THR A 539 13.90 28.08 14.51
C THR A 539 13.10 27.23 13.52
N ASP A 540 13.58 26.03 13.22
CA ASP A 540 12.87 25.07 12.36
C ASP A 540 11.50 24.69 12.93
N MET A 541 11.41 24.40 14.23
CA MET A 541 10.13 24.15 14.90
C MET A 541 9.14 25.33 14.76
N GLY A 542 9.66 26.57 14.81
CA GLY A 542 8.86 27.77 14.59
C GLY A 542 8.32 27.88 13.16
N ILE A 543 9.18 27.57 12.17
CA ILE A 543 8.82 27.54 10.76
C ILE A 543 7.74 26.49 10.51
N GLN A 544 7.94 25.26 10.93
CA GLN A 544 6.96 24.18 10.79
C GLN A 544 5.64 24.51 11.48
N GLY A 545 5.69 25.13 12.66
CA GLY A 545 4.47 25.61 13.34
C GLY A 545 3.71 26.66 12.53
N ALA A 546 4.40 27.56 11.83
CA ALA A 546 3.77 28.56 10.96
C ALA A 546 3.16 27.92 9.68
N MET A 547 3.75 26.83 9.21
CA MET A 547 3.25 26.10 8.03
C MET A 547 1.96 25.34 8.29
N GLN A 548 1.56 25.11 9.53
CA GLN A 548 0.29 24.42 9.84
C GLN A 548 -0.94 25.24 9.43
N ALA A 549 -0.80 26.55 9.29
CA ALA A 549 -1.85 27.45 8.87
C ALA A 549 -1.32 28.47 7.87
N GLY A 550 -1.60 28.26 6.59
CA GLY A 550 -1.20 29.18 5.50
C GLY A 550 -1.91 30.52 5.55
N VAL A 551 -1.59 31.39 4.62
CA VAL A 551 -2.05 32.79 4.58
C VAL A 551 -3.20 33.05 3.60
N VAL A 552 -3.53 32.07 2.74
CA VAL A 552 -4.62 32.20 1.73
C VAL A 552 -5.96 31.85 2.36
N ALA A 553 -6.07 30.70 2.96
CA ALA A 553 -7.30 30.18 3.56
C ALA A 553 -7.04 29.39 4.85
N GLY A 554 -5.84 29.46 5.41
CA GLY A 554 -5.45 28.82 6.67
C GLY A 554 -5.18 27.32 6.57
N TYR A 555 -4.95 26.78 5.37
CA TYR A 555 -4.62 25.37 5.20
C TYR A 555 -3.11 25.10 5.34
N PRO A 556 -2.71 23.87 5.66
CA PRO A 556 -1.29 23.53 5.78
C PRO A 556 -0.49 23.83 4.52
N VAL A 557 0.72 24.36 4.71
CA VAL A 557 1.66 24.69 3.63
C VAL A 557 2.53 23.46 3.31
N VAL A 558 2.70 23.17 2.02
CA VAL A 558 3.50 22.04 1.50
C VAL A 558 4.47 22.50 0.42
N ASP A 559 5.39 21.63 0.03
CA ASP A 559 6.33 21.78 -1.10
C ASP A 559 7.16 23.06 -1.05
N VAL A 560 7.82 23.28 0.07
CA VAL A 560 8.72 24.40 0.28
C VAL A 560 10.07 23.97 0.88
N ALA A 561 11.14 24.57 0.37
CA ALA A 561 12.47 24.46 0.96
C ALA A 561 12.81 25.76 1.69
N VAL A 562 13.33 25.64 2.89
CA VAL A 562 13.73 26.78 3.74
C VAL A 562 15.21 26.69 4.06
N GLU A 563 15.96 27.71 3.69
CA GLU A 563 17.35 27.89 4.05
C GLU A 563 17.46 28.96 5.16
N LEU A 564 17.98 28.58 6.32
CA LEU A 564 18.43 29.54 7.32
C LEU A 564 19.86 29.92 6.96
N TYR A 565 20.07 31.08 6.32
CA TYR A 565 21.37 31.47 5.78
C TYR A 565 22.13 32.50 6.64
N ASP A 566 21.42 33.28 7.48
CA ASP A 566 22.04 34.27 8.37
C ASP A 566 21.12 34.60 9.55
N GLY A 567 21.62 35.32 10.51
CA GLY A 567 20.90 35.82 11.67
C GLY A 567 21.82 36.53 12.66
N SER A 568 21.32 36.81 13.84
CA SER A 568 22.13 37.28 14.97
C SER A 568 21.48 36.88 16.28
N TYR A 569 22.29 36.81 17.32
CA TYR A 569 21.86 36.50 18.68
C TYR A 569 22.37 37.54 19.67
N HIS A 570 21.77 37.55 20.85
CA HIS A 570 22.21 38.38 21.96
C HIS A 570 22.55 37.47 23.15
N GLU A 571 23.76 37.63 23.74
CA GLU A 571 24.28 36.72 24.76
C GLU A 571 23.36 36.54 25.99
N VAL A 572 22.57 37.56 26.34
CA VAL A 572 21.70 37.53 27.51
C VAL A 572 20.23 37.31 27.19
N ASP A 573 19.74 37.88 26.07
CA ASP A 573 18.31 37.95 25.75
C ASP A 573 17.86 36.90 24.74
N SER A 574 18.78 36.16 24.11
CA SER A 574 18.43 35.07 23.20
C SER A 574 17.98 33.84 23.97
N SER A 575 16.97 33.16 23.41
CA SER A 575 16.38 31.93 23.95
C SER A 575 15.80 31.10 22.83
N GLU A 576 15.62 29.81 23.06
CA GLU A 576 14.89 28.90 22.15
C GLU A 576 13.54 29.43 21.75
N MET A 577 12.78 29.97 22.72
CA MET A 577 11.44 30.55 22.47
C MET A 577 11.53 31.77 21.54
N ALA A 578 12.53 32.65 21.73
CA ALA A 578 12.68 33.83 20.88
C ALA A 578 13.01 33.45 19.43
N PHE A 579 13.86 32.44 19.22
CA PHE A 579 14.19 31.93 17.88
C PHE A 579 13.03 31.15 17.25
N LYS A 580 12.27 30.40 18.04
CA LYS A 580 11.03 29.77 17.58
C LYS A 580 10.02 30.82 17.09
N MET A 581 9.86 31.91 17.85
CA MET A 581 8.98 33.02 17.43
C MET A 581 9.53 33.75 16.20
N ALA A 582 10.82 33.97 16.11
CA ALA A 582 11.45 34.61 14.96
C ALA A 582 11.28 33.77 13.71
N GLY A 583 11.51 32.45 13.78
CA GLY A 583 11.28 31.52 12.68
C GLY A 583 9.81 31.49 12.21
N SER A 584 8.89 31.42 13.16
CA SER A 584 7.45 31.43 12.86
C SER A 584 7.00 32.73 12.16
N MET A 585 7.44 33.87 12.64
CA MET A 585 7.05 35.16 12.05
C MET A 585 7.74 35.39 10.70
N ALA A 586 9.00 34.98 10.55
CA ALA A 586 9.70 35.03 9.27
C ALA A 586 9.00 34.17 8.21
N MET A 587 8.58 32.96 8.57
CA MET A 587 7.85 32.08 7.66
C MET A 587 6.50 32.68 7.26
N LYS A 588 5.72 33.23 8.18
CA LYS A 588 4.46 33.93 7.87
C LYS A 588 4.65 35.11 6.92
N GLU A 589 5.77 35.85 7.06
CA GLU A 589 6.11 36.93 6.16
C GLU A 589 6.51 36.41 4.76
N ALA A 590 7.26 35.33 4.70
CA ALA A 590 7.62 34.66 3.47
C ALA A 590 6.38 34.16 2.69
N LEU A 591 5.44 33.54 3.37
CA LEU A 591 4.18 33.09 2.76
C LEU A 591 3.38 34.25 2.17
N LYS A 592 3.33 35.41 2.85
CA LYS A 592 2.64 36.61 2.31
C LYS A 592 3.34 37.19 1.08
N LYS A 593 4.66 37.10 0.99
CA LYS A 593 5.45 37.66 -0.12
C LYS A 593 5.66 36.67 -1.26
N GLY A 594 5.50 35.37 -1.01
CA GLY A 594 5.77 34.28 -1.95
C GLY A 594 4.66 34.01 -2.96
N ASP A 595 3.64 34.87 -3.06
CA ASP A 595 2.43 34.64 -3.89
C ASP A 595 1.84 33.27 -3.57
N SER A 596 1.43 33.07 -2.33
CA SER A 596 0.82 31.83 -1.85
C SER A 596 -0.46 31.53 -2.63
N VAL A 597 -0.62 30.25 -2.99
CA VAL A 597 -1.78 29.72 -3.71
C VAL A 597 -2.39 28.54 -2.96
N LEU A 598 -3.70 28.34 -3.19
CA LEU A 598 -4.44 27.20 -2.67
C LEU A 598 -4.29 26.02 -3.61
N LEU A 599 -4.08 24.83 -3.06
CA LEU A 599 -4.00 23.56 -3.78
C LEU A 599 -5.18 22.68 -3.41
N GLU A 600 -5.70 21.93 -4.39
CA GLU A 600 -6.73 20.93 -4.22
C GLU A 600 -6.27 19.56 -4.76
N PRO A 601 -6.74 18.44 -4.16
CA PRO A 601 -6.40 17.11 -4.62
C PRO A 601 -7.15 16.76 -5.90
N TYR A 602 -6.41 16.32 -6.93
CA TYR A 602 -6.92 15.76 -8.18
C TYR A 602 -6.88 14.24 -8.14
N PHE A 603 -7.94 13.62 -8.61
CA PHE A 603 -8.08 12.18 -8.70
C PHE A 603 -8.04 11.74 -10.16
N LYS A 604 -7.30 10.68 -10.43
CA LYS A 604 -7.41 9.94 -11.68
C LYS A 604 -8.72 9.16 -11.65
N VAL A 605 -9.64 9.53 -12.51
CA VAL A 605 -10.97 8.93 -12.63
C VAL A 605 -11.04 8.14 -13.92
N GLU A 606 -11.42 6.87 -13.83
CA GLU A 606 -11.77 6.04 -14.98
C GLU A 606 -13.27 5.76 -14.95
N VAL A 607 -13.96 6.06 -16.00
CA VAL A 607 -15.39 5.76 -16.17
C VAL A 607 -15.55 4.75 -17.29
N VAL A 608 -16.17 3.60 -16.98
CA VAL A 608 -16.54 2.58 -17.96
C VAL A 608 -18.02 2.71 -18.25
N THR A 609 -18.37 3.02 -19.49
CA THR A 609 -19.75 3.31 -19.91
C THR A 609 -20.06 2.67 -21.27
N PRO A 610 -21.32 2.27 -21.53
CA PRO A 610 -21.76 1.96 -22.89
C PRO A 610 -21.57 3.16 -23.83
N GLU A 611 -21.30 2.89 -25.09
CA GLU A 611 -21.04 3.93 -26.11
C GLU A 611 -22.15 4.98 -26.21
N GLU A 612 -23.39 4.58 -26.05
CA GLU A 612 -24.57 5.45 -26.08
C GLU A 612 -24.57 6.58 -25.04
N TYR A 613 -23.92 6.38 -23.87
CA TYR A 613 -23.80 7.38 -22.79
C TYR A 613 -22.46 8.11 -22.76
N MET A 614 -21.54 7.78 -23.66
CA MET A 614 -20.18 8.36 -23.65
C MET A 614 -20.21 9.90 -23.70
N GLY A 615 -21.06 10.49 -24.54
CA GLY A 615 -21.18 11.94 -24.68
C GLY A 615 -21.67 12.61 -23.39
N ASP A 616 -22.66 12.03 -22.73
CA ASP A 616 -23.22 12.56 -21.47
C ASP A 616 -22.21 12.45 -20.33
N VAL A 617 -21.48 11.33 -20.25
CA VAL A 617 -20.42 11.13 -19.25
C VAL A 617 -19.27 12.13 -19.46
N MET A 618 -18.82 12.33 -20.69
CA MET A 618 -17.79 13.32 -21.00
C MET A 618 -18.25 14.75 -20.67
N GLY A 619 -19.49 15.08 -20.99
CA GLY A 619 -20.10 16.37 -20.62
C GLY A 619 -20.14 16.57 -19.10
N GLY A 620 -20.52 15.52 -18.36
CA GLY A 620 -20.52 15.49 -16.89
C GLY A 620 -19.12 15.72 -16.31
N ILE A 621 -18.11 15.00 -16.79
CA ILE A 621 -16.71 15.16 -16.36
C ILE A 621 -16.20 16.58 -16.64
N ASN A 622 -16.43 17.11 -17.83
CA ASN A 622 -16.02 18.47 -18.19
C ASN A 622 -16.69 19.54 -17.31
N SER A 623 -17.98 19.37 -16.97
CA SER A 623 -18.70 20.30 -16.08
C SER A 623 -18.10 20.31 -14.67
N LYS A 624 -17.40 19.27 -14.28
CA LYS A 624 -16.70 19.07 -12.99
C LYS A 624 -15.23 19.50 -13.02
N ARG A 625 -14.87 20.36 -13.92
CA ARG A 625 -13.46 20.80 -14.12
C ARG A 625 -12.51 19.63 -14.43
N GLY A 626 -13.08 18.52 -14.94
CA GLY A 626 -12.29 17.34 -15.28
C GLY A 626 -11.47 17.54 -16.54
N LEU A 627 -10.23 17.05 -16.51
CA LEU A 627 -9.29 17.07 -17.63
C LEU A 627 -9.25 15.67 -18.26
N ILE A 628 -9.97 15.47 -19.35
CA ILE A 628 -10.00 14.18 -20.05
C ILE A 628 -8.62 13.92 -20.65
N GLN A 629 -8.02 12.78 -20.28
CA GLN A 629 -6.69 12.36 -20.72
C GLN A 629 -6.74 11.43 -21.93
N GLY A 630 -7.78 10.63 -22.04
CA GLY A 630 -7.93 9.68 -23.13
C GLY A 630 -9.22 8.88 -23.07
N MET A 631 -9.47 8.19 -24.15
CA MET A 631 -10.60 7.28 -24.29
C MET A 631 -10.15 6.01 -25.01
N GLU A 632 -10.69 4.89 -24.62
CA GLU A 632 -10.41 3.60 -25.26
C GLU A 632 -11.66 2.73 -25.29
N ALA A 633 -11.78 1.93 -26.33
CA ALA A 633 -12.83 0.92 -26.43
C ALA A 633 -12.39 -0.37 -25.73
N ARG A 634 -13.22 -0.92 -24.84
CA ARG A 634 -12.96 -2.15 -24.10
C ARG A 634 -14.18 -3.06 -24.11
N ALA A 635 -14.09 -4.20 -24.78
CA ALA A 635 -15.11 -5.27 -24.74
C ALA A 635 -16.58 -4.78 -24.87
N GLY A 636 -16.86 -3.85 -25.80
CA GLY A 636 -18.19 -3.30 -26.03
C GLY A 636 -18.60 -2.16 -25.09
N ALA A 637 -17.68 -1.63 -24.32
CA ALA A 637 -17.82 -0.40 -23.53
C ALA A 637 -16.77 0.62 -23.94
N GLN A 638 -17.00 1.87 -23.56
CA GLN A 638 -16.02 2.97 -23.68
C GLN A 638 -15.45 3.26 -22.29
N VAL A 639 -14.14 3.43 -22.23
CA VAL A 639 -13.42 3.82 -21.02
C VAL A 639 -12.93 5.25 -21.17
N ILE A 640 -13.32 6.11 -20.24
CA ILE A 640 -12.93 7.53 -20.23
C ILE A 640 -12.00 7.73 -19.04
N ASN A 641 -10.78 8.19 -19.31
CA ASN A 641 -9.79 8.53 -18.32
C ASN A 641 -9.71 10.05 -18.15
N ALA A 642 -9.80 10.56 -16.93
CA ALA A 642 -9.74 11.99 -16.64
C ALA A 642 -9.07 12.27 -15.28
N PHE A 643 -8.50 13.46 -15.13
CA PHE A 643 -8.18 14.03 -13.83
C PHE A 643 -9.30 14.95 -13.39
N VAL A 644 -9.85 14.75 -12.20
CA VAL A 644 -10.97 15.54 -11.67
C VAL A 644 -10.67 15.95 -10.23
N PRO A 645 -10.90 17.22 -9.85
CA PRO A 645 -10.71 17.64 -8.47
C PRO A 645 -11.73 16.98 -7.54
N LEU A 646 -11.28 16.54 -6.37
CA LEU A 646 -12.12 15.82 -5.40
C LEU A 646 -13.39 16.59 -5.02
N SER A 647 -13.29 17.91 -4.92
CA SER A 647 -14.45 18.77 -4.57
C SER A 647 -15.65 18.61 -5.51
N GLU A 648 -15.42 18.20 -6.74
CA GLU A 648 -16.45 17.99 -7.76
C GLU A 648 -16.97 16.54 -7.82
N MET A 649 -16.31 15.62 -7.11
CA MET A 649 -16.63 14.20 -7.15
C MET A 649 -17.64 13.76 -6.08
N PHE A 650 -17.90 14.57 -5.08
CA PHE A 650 -18.92 14.26 -4.08
C PHE A 650 -20.30 14.06 -4.74
N GLY A 651 -20.92 12.91 -4.47
CA GLY A 651 -22.20 12.52 -5.07
C GLY A 651 -22.13 12.06 -6.53
N TYR A 652 -20.96 11.98 -7.15
CA TYR A 652 -20.81 11.58 -8.56
C TYR A 652 -21.36 10.18 -8.85
N SER A 653 -21.28 9.25 -7.92
CA SER A 653 -21.87 7.90 -8.05
C SER A 653 -23.36 7.96 -8.37
N THR A 654 -24.12 8.80 -7.68
CA THR A 654 -25.55 8.97 -7.89
C THR A 654 -25.86 9.64 -9.24
N GLU A 655 -25.08 10.67 -9.59
CA GLU A 655 -25.19 11.38 -10.87
C GLU A 655 -24.90 10.44 -12.04
N LEU A 656 -23.81 9.70 -12.00
CA LEU A 656 -23.42 8.73 -13.03
C LEU A 656 -24.48 7.64 -13.23
N ARG A 657 -25.01 7.08 -12.14
CA ARG A 657 -26.09 6.10 -12.19
C ARG A 657 -27.35 6.67 -12.82
N SER A 658 -27.73 7.89 -12.48
CA SER A 658 -28.90 8.56 -13.05
C SER A 658 -28.72 8.81 -14.55
N THR A 659 -27.56 9.33 -14.97
CA THR A 659 -27.28 9.67 -16.36
C THR A 659 -27.19 8.42 -17.24
N THR A 660 -26.66 7.30 -16.72
CA THR A 660 -26.38 6.07 -17.49
C THR A 660 -27.34 4.93 -17.18
N GLN A 661 -28.45 5.21 -16.49
CA GLN A 661 -29.43 4.19 -16.07
C GLN A 661 -28.79 3.03 -15.28
N GLY A 662 -27.75 3.31 -14.49
CA GLY A 662 -27.01 2.33 -13.71
C GLY A 662 -26.04 1.46 -14.51
N ARG A 663 -25.79 1.76 -15.78
CA ARG A 663 -24.98 0.92 -16.69
C ARG A 663 -23.50 1.31 -16.71
N ALA A 664 -23.14 2.48 -16.18
CA ALA A 664 -21.74 2.89 -16.05
C ALA A 664 -21.22 2.65 -14.63
N THR A 665 -19.94 2.37 -14.58
CA THR A 665 -19.16 2.27 -13.32
C THR A 665 -17.99 3.25 -13.38
N TYR A 666 -17.51 3.68 -12.22
CA TYR A 666 -16.30 4.48 -12.15
C TYR A 666 -15.39 4.04 -11.01
N THR A 667 -14.11 4.32 -11.18
CA THR A 667 -13.11 4.24 -10.12
C THR A 667 -12.38 5.57 -10.05
N MET A 668 -11.91 5.94 -8.86
CA MET A 668 -11.11 7.13 -8.67
C MET A 668 -9.98 6.86 -7.69
N ILE A 669 -8.78 7.38 -8.01
CA ILE A 669 -7.57 7.19 -7.22
C ILE A 669 -6.91 8.55 -7.09
N PHE A 670 -6.48 8.92 -5.86
CA PHE A 670 -5.69 10.13 -5.67
C PHE A 670 -4.43 10.10 -6.54
N ASP A 671 -4.15 11.20 -7.23
CA ASP A 671 -2.98 11.33 -8.11
C ASP A 671 -2.03 12.44 -7.63
N HIS A 672 -2.48 13.68 -7.58
CA HIS A 672 -1.66 14.83 -7.21
C HIS A 672 -2.47 16.00 -6.66
N TYR A 673 -1.77 17.01 -6.13
CA TYR A 673 -2.34 18.30 -5.81
C TYR A 673 -2.09 19.29 -6.95
N GLU A 674 -3.08 20.10 -7.28
CA GLU A 674 -2.97 21.16 -8.31
C GLU A 674 -3.57 22.48 -7.81
N GLN A 675 -3.12 23.58 -8.39
CA GLN A 675 -3.56 24.91 -7.99
C GLN A 675 -5.04 25.14 -8.26
N VAL A 676 -5.76 25.59 -7.23
CA VAL A 676 -7.18 25.98 -7.34
C VAL A 676 -7.32 27.23 -8.18
N PRO A 677 -8.26 27.28 -9.15
CA PRO A 677 -8.55 28.50 -9.91
C PRO A 677 -8.89 29.68 -8.99
N ALA A 678 -8.37 30.88 -9.29
CA ALA A 678 -8.45 32.06 -8.41
C ALA A 678 -9.88 32.39 -7.94
N GLY A 679 -10.89 32.24 -8.83
CA GLY A 679 -12.29 32.48 -8.49
C GLY A 679 -12.86 31.47 -7.49
N VAL A 680 -12.40 30.23 -7.54
CA VAL A 680 -12.79 29.15 -6.60
C VAL A 680 -12.05 29.33 -5.28
N ALA A 681 -10.74 29.60 -5.33
CA ALA A 681 -9.92 29.84 -4.15
C ALA A 681 -10.48 30.98 -3.27
N LYS A 682 -10.93 32.06 -3.92
CA LYS A 682 -11.56 33.18 -3.21
C LYS A 682 -12.84 32.75 -2.47
N LYS A 683 -13.71 31.96 -3.09
CA LYS A 683 -14.92 31.44 -2.45
C LYS A 683 -14.62 30.55 -1.25
N ILE A 684 -13.58 29.70 -1.37
CA ILE A 684 -13.12 28.82 -0.29
C ILE A 684 -12.60 29.66 0.88
N ALA A 685 -11.80 30.69 0.60
CA ALA A 685 -11.27 31.59 1.64
C ALA A 685 -12.35 32.42 2.34
N GLU A 686 -13.41 32.85 1.62
CA GLU A 686 -14.53 33.61 2.18
C GLU A 686 -15.55 32.74 2.92
N GLY A 687 -15.60 31.44 2.68
CA GLY A 687 -16.51 30.49 3.30
C GLY A 687 -16.01 29.90 4.63
N ARG A 688 -14.85 30.35 5.09
CA ARG A 688 -14.24 29.97 6.38
C ARG A 688 -14.41 31.01 7.45
#